data_afaf85d0e7ced1b7ac935216273fe10b
#
_entry.id   afaf85d0e7ced1b7ac935216273fe10b
#
_cell.length_a   1.000
_cell.length_b   1.000
_cell.length_c   1.000
_cell.angle_alpha   90.00
_cell.angle_beta   90.00
_cell.angle_gamma   90.00
#
_symmetry.space_group_name_H-M   'P 1'
#
loop_
_entity.id
_entity.type
_entity.pdbx_description
1 polymer ?
#
loop_
_entity_poly.entity_id
_entity_poly.type
_entity_poly.pdbx_seq_one_letter_code
_entity_poly.pdbx_strand_id
1 'polypeptide(L)'
;MLLFKGSKIALVGSALVVSRVAGTPLGGRATDPCAKIAGQSFIAPADARACLSSFPYNGTLAKNVMDVVEGAISFYTFEEWQKLTPAPFTESSVNLDVEFARIRKTEYKTDYEFNRDLFDVINRLDDGHTLWFPDCYWDAFQNTLPAPVVALEKNGSQDIYIAPDAVEFLSLLGSNFTSYYDQKGFNWKKYAGAKVLTIEGLPAWAYVNLVATTQSGNWVDHNIRVNSVLSSYRITSNAWAQRLGDLAGTLFPDKDSLTMTVIPTGTGANPEVVKFDYRANYLGAPFVDGPSYWAANCVATSTTNGVDYRGTQGGAQKVSRPKLRPMAMSVDGGIPEGSISDVLPKYVAGGDGQLKAYILADNKTGVLMVGSFGGDYTKFQTDTVAALASFKSAGVQQLIVDTTGNGGGYVCLGEFLINALAGTSFGYSGWESSARANPLARKIVAADIAQGIDYMFYSPNSWAFLNNTPQPVNYNYMEPPGDHDEMEVYRLTNGVIVDFIINGQKDSNSQRFYDICTPYDVALPAEPAFPPSKILIVGNGICGSTCALFSGIAYEKLGIKVITFGGNPGAPMNFNGLAGNQVLEWANLDSEIKTAGLKNDTLAPPDLLVNGDIRINWRYAWSWKSKETPLGKLLTFYASGPN
;
A
#
# COMPACT_ATOMS: atom_id res chain seq x y z
N MET A 1 43.38 -22.67 8.21
CA MET A 1 43.67 -23.53 9.35
C MET A 1 43.79 -22.65 10.59
N LEU A 2 42.69 -22.43 11.30
CA LEU A 2 42.66 -21.80 12.62
C LEU A 2 41.41 -22.31 13.35
N LEU A 3 41.65 -23.01 14.43
CA LEU A 3 40.68 -23.69 15.28
C LEU A 3 39.94 -22.71 16.16
N PHE A 4 38.61 -22.78 16.22
CA PHE A 4 37.81 -22.15 17.27
C PHE A 4 37.50 -23.16 18.37
N LYS A 5 37.94 -22.81 19.59
CA LYS A 5 37.67 -23.54 20.84
C LYS A 5 36.24 -23.25 21.28
N GLY A 6 35.49 -24.31 21.58
CA GLY A 6 34.16 -24.22 22.17
C GLY A 6 34.21 -23.88 23.66
N SER A 7 33.32 -23.00 24.07
CA SER A 7 32.99 -22.77 25.50
C SER A 7 31.66 -23.44 25.83
N LYS A 8 31.71 -24.36 26.79
CA LYS A 8 30.55 -25.02 27.38
C LYS A 8 29.90 -24.11 28.41
N ILE A 9 28.65 -23.74 28.20
CA ILE A 9 27.81 -23.10 29.23
C ILE A 9 27.02 -24.18 29.93
N ALA A 10 27.16 -24.28 31.26
CA ALA A 10 26.47 -25.19 32.13
C ALA A 10 25.02 -24.68 32.38
N LEU A 11 24.03 -25.49 32.05
CA LEU A 11 22.63 -25.26 32.47
C LEU A 11 22.48 -25.67 33.95
N VAL A 12 22.10 -24.70 34.78
CA VAL A 12 21.60 -24.96 36.14
C VAL A 12 20.10 -25.19 36.05
N GLY A 13 19.68 -26.41 36.22
CA GLY A 13 18.27 -26.80 36.26
C GLY A 13 17.65 -26.44 37.62
N SER A 14 16.66 -25.55 37.63
CA SER A 14 15.77 -25.35 38.77
C SER A 14 14.53 -26.23 38.62
N ALA A 15 14.40 -27.24 39.46
CA ALA A 15 13.21 -28.09 39.50
C ALA A 15 12.02 -27.34 40.14
N LEU A 16 11.02 -27.02 39.35
CA LEU A 16 9.71 -26.56 39.84
C LEU A 16 8.87 -27.73 40.27
N VAL A 17 8.58 -27.80 41.57
CA VAL A 17 7.62 -28.76 42.14
C VAL A 17 6.21 -28.30 41.79
N VAL A 18 5.54 -28.99 40.88
CA VAL A 18 4.13 -28.76 40.55
C VAL A 18 3.26 -29.58 41.51
N SER A 19 2.62 -28.88 42.45
CA SER A 19 1.55 -29.47 43.28
C SER A 19 0.32 -29.72 42.42
N ARG A 20 -0.07 -30.99 42.25
CA ARG A 20 -1.35 -31.34 41.61
C ARG A 20 -2.50 -31.02 42.57
N VAL A 21 -3.26 -29.99 42.26
CA VAL A 21 -4.59 -29.77 42.83
C VAL A 21 -5.57 -30.58 41.99
N ALA A 22 -6.20 -31.61 42.60
CA ALA A 22 -7.28 -32.36 41.97
C ALA A 22 -8.52 -31.46 41.90
N GLY A 23 -8.79 -30.92 40.70
CA GLY A 23 -10.01 -30.16 40.40
C GLY A 23 -11.13 -31.11 39.97
N THR A 24 -12.31 -30.92 40.56
CA THR A 24 -13.62 -31.48 40.15
C THR A 24 -13.88 -31.29 38.65
N PRO A 25 -14.58 -32.23 37.97
CA PRO A 25 -14.91 -32.08 36.56
C PRO A 25 -15.91 -30.94 36.38
N LEU A 26 -15.44 -29.82 35.87
CA LEU A 26 -16.27 -28.71 35.37
C LEU A 26 -16.94 -29.16 34.07
N GLY A 27 -18.25 -28.92 33.99
CA GLY A 27 -19.07 -29.19 32.81
C GLY A 27 -18.40 -28.72 31.50
N GLY A 28 -18.71 -29.37 30.39
CA GLY A 28 -18.05 -29.32 29.08
C GLY A 28 -17.48 -27.98 28.75
N ARG A 29 -16.16 -27.89 28.76
CA ARG A 29 -15.39 -26.72 28.34
C ARG A 29 -15.69 -26.55 26.86
N ALA A 30 -16.31 -25.42 26.48
CA ALA A 30 -16.40 -25.06 25.06
C ALA A 30 -15.02 -25.25 24.45
N THR A 31 -14.91 -26.05 23.38
CA THR A 31 -13.63 -26.31 22.72
C THR A 31 -13.11 -24.99 22.21
N ASP A 32 -11.87 -24.66 22.56
CA ASP A 32 -11.19 -23.44 22.11
C ASP A 32 -11.21 -23.37 20.57
N PRO A 33 -11.86 -22.35 19.95
CA PRO A 33 -11.97 -22.27 18.51
C PRO A 33 -10.61 -22.15 17.80
N CYS A 34 -9.60 -21.53 18.42
CA CYS A 34 -8.27 -21.42 17.85
C CYS A 34 -7.54 -22.77 17.91
N ALA A 35 -7.69 -23.54 18.98
CA ALA A 35 -7.11 -24.90 19.05
C ALA A 35 -7.64 -25.82 17.94
N LYS A 36 -8.88 -25.60 17.47
CA LYS A 36 -9.47 -26.36 16.36
C LYS A 36 -8.69 -26.23 15.05
N ILE A 37 -8.12 -25.04 14.80
CA ILE A 37 -7.48 -24.68 13.51
C ILE A 37 -5.95 -24.66 13.59
N ALA A 38 -5.39 -24.83 14.77
CA ALA A 38 -3.94 -24.77 14.97
C ALA A 38 -3.18 -25.75 14.06
N GLY A 39 -2.11 -25.27 13.45
CA GLY A 39 -1.26 -26.07 12.56
C GLY A 39 -1.83 -26.35 11.17
N GLN A 40 -3.01 -25.81 10.82
CA GLN A 40 -3.60 -25.94 9.49
C GLN A 40 -3.27 -24.71 8.63
N SER A 41 -2.80 -24.91 7.38
CA SER A 41 -2.50 -23.83 6.46
C SER A 41 -3.75 -23.22 5.81
N PHE A 42 -4.75 -24.07 5.46
CA PHE A 42 -6.01 -23.65 4.84
C PHE A 42 -7.20 -24.19 5.64
N ILE A 43 -8.07 -23.31 6.06
CA ILE A 43 -9.22 -23.63 6.90
C ILE A 43 -10.53 -23.08 6.32
N ALA A 44 -11.65 -23.48 6.89
CA ALA A 44 -12.92 -22.85 6.58
C ALA A 44 -12.95 -21.42 7.14
N PRO A 45 -13.40 -20.41 6.39
CA PRO A 45 -13.47 -19.02 6.88
C PRO A 45 -14.29 -18.89 8.17
N ALA A 46 -15.38 -19.64 8.33
CA ALA A 46 -16.17 -19.67 9.56
C ALA A 46 -15.34 -20.10 10.79
N ASP A 47 -14.42 -21.04 10.64
CA ASP A 47 -13.55 -21.48 11.73
C ASP A 47 -12.48 -20.43 12.05
N ALA A 48 -11.96 -19.74 11.03
CA ALA A 48 -11.07 -18.59 11.23
C ALA A 48 -11.80 -17.49 12.03
N ARG A 49 -13.00 -17.07 11.59
CA ARG A 49 -13.81 -16.08 12.31
C ARG A 49 -14.11 -16.50 13.74
N ALA A 50 -14.41 -17.78 13.97
CA ALA A 50 -14.67 -18.28 15.32
C ALA A 50 -13.45 -18.12 16.24
N CYS A 51 -12.23 -18.34 15.74
CA CYS A 51 -10.99 -18.08 16.48
C CYS A 51 -10.81 -16.57 16.71
N LEU A 52 -10.85 -15.74 15.66
CA LEU A 52 -10.64 -14.29 15.76
C LEU A 52 -11.66 -13.62 16.70
N SER A 53 -12.92 -14.04 16.67
CA SER A 53 -13.99 -13.52 17.52
C SER A 53 -14.02 -14.14 18.93
N SER A 54 -13.08 -15.02 19.28
CA SER A 54 -13.03 -15.63 20.62
C SER A 54 -12.37 -14.73 21.67
N PHE A 55 -11.68 -13.68 21.25
CA PHE A 55 -11.01 -12.73 22.15
C PHE A 55 -12.01 -11.69 22.66
N PRO A 56 -12.24 -11.61 23.99
CA PRO A 56 -13.17 -10.65 24.54
C PRO A 56 -12.66 -9.23 24.37
N TYR A 57 -13.58 -8.27 24.20
CA TYR A 57 -13.24 -6.86 24.16
C TYR A 57 -12.53 -6.41 25.45
N ASN A 58 -11.43 -5.69 25.29
CA ASN A 58 -10.67 -5.11 26.39
C ASN A 58 -10.65 -3.58 26.26
N GLY A 59 -11.46 -2.88 27.05
CA GLY A 59 -11.58 -1.43 27.00
C GLY A 59 -10.27 -0.66 27.28
N THR A 60 -9.34 -1.25 28.03
CA THR A 60 -8.03 -0.61 28.27
C THR A 60 -7.15 -0.67 27.01
N LEU A 61 -7.11 -1.82 26.32
CA LEU A 61 -6.37 -1.94 25.06
C LEU A 61 -7.05 -1.09 23.96
N ALA A 62 -8.37 -1.14 23.85
CA ALA A 62 -9.09 -0.35 22.87
C ALA A 62 -8.87 1.16 23.09
N LYS A 63 -8.88 1.64 24.34
CA LYS A 63 -8.54 3.03 24.66
C LYS A 63 -7.10 3.37 24.21
N ASN A 64 -6.15 2.49 24.48
CA ASN A 64 -4.75 2.69 24.07
C ASN A 64 -4.62 2.77 22.53
N VAL A 65 -5.26 1.86 21.80
CA VAL A 65 -5.30 1.88 20.32
C VAL A 65 -5.87 3.21 19.83
N MET A 66 -7.02 3.64 20.36
CA MET A 66 -7.65 4.89 19.96
C MET A 66 -6.76 6.11 20.27
N ASP A 67 -6.10 6.15 21.43
CA ASP A 67 -5.20 7.25 21.79
C ASP A 67 -4.00 7.33 20.82
N VAL A 68 -3.46 6.19 20.38
CA VAL A 68 -2.37 6.13 19.40
C VAL A 68 -2.86 6.53 18.02
N VAL A 69 -3.99 5.97 17.56
CA VAL A 69 -4.54 6.24 16.24
C VAL A 69 -4.93 7.71 16.08
N GLU A 70 -5.66 8.29 17.02
CA GLU A 70 -6.04 9.72 16.98
C GLU A 70 -4.80 10.62 17.03
N GLY A 71 -3.82 10.27 17.88
CA GLY A 71 -2.56 10.99 17.95
C GLY A 71 -1.78 10.97 16.63
N ALA A 72 -1.71 9.82 15.97
CA ALA A 72 -1.07 9.69 14.66
C ALA A 72 -1.86 10.43 13.56
N ILE A 73 -3.18 10.32 13.56
CA ILE A 73 -4.05 11.01 12.58
C ILE A 73 -3.92 12.54 12.69
N SER A 74 -3.53 13.09 13.84
CA SER A 74 -3.24 14.53 13.93
C SER A 74 -2.14 15.01 12.98
N PHE A 75 -1.31 14.09 12.46
CA PHE A 75 -0.28 14.35 11.45
C PHE A 75 -0.77 14.08 10.01
N TYR A 76 -1.97 13.57 9.83
CA TYR A 76 -2.53 13.24 8.52
C TYR A 76 -2.84 14.51 7.74
N THR A 77 -2.20 14.69 6.58
CA THR A 77 -2.28 15.93 5.79
C THR A 77 -3.66 16.16 5.17
N PHE A 78 -4.40 15.10 4.84
CA PHE A 78 -5.68 15.22 4.14
C PHE A 78 -6.91 15.15 5.06
N GLU A 79 -6.76 15.21 6.38
CA GLU A 79 -7.88 15.06 7.31
C GLU A 79 -9.03 16.04 7.01
N GLU A 80 -8.73 17.33 6.83
CA GLU A 80 -9.76 18.33 6.52
C GLU A 80 -10.36 18.16 5.12
N TRP A 81 -9.55 17.70 4.14
CA TRP A 81 -10.06 17.39 2.80
C TRP A 81 -11.04 16.22 2.80
N GLN A 82 -10.80 15.22 3.66
CA GLN A 82 -11.62 14.01 3.72
C GLN A 82 -13.00 14.26 4.37
N LYS A 83 -13.15 15.31 5.17
CA LYS A 83 -14.47 15.67 5.74
C LYS A 83 -15.50 15.96 4.66
N LEU A 84 -15.07 16.52 3.52
CA LEU A 84 -15.91 16.81 2.36
C LEU A 84 -15.06 16.76 1.09
N THR A 85 -14.88 15.57 0.53
CA THR A 85 -14.11 15.41 -0.71
C THR A 85 -14.86 16.00 -1.91
N PRO A 86 -14.15 16.70 -2.82
CA PRO A 86 -14.78 17.27 -4.01
C PRO A 86 -15.21 16.17 -5.00
N ALA A 87 -16.24 16.47 -5.80
CA ALA A 87 -16.61 15.58 -6.91
C ALA A 87 -15.42 15.39 -7.85
N PRO A 88 -15.22 14.19 -8.42
CA PRO A 88 -16.10 13.02 -8.36
C PRO A 88 -15.85 12.08 -7.16
N PHE A 89 -15.00 12.45 -6.20
CA PHE A 89 -14.49 11.59 -5.13
C PHE A 89 -15.35 11.58 -3.86
N THR A 90 -16.62 11.94 -3.96
CA THR A 90 -17.53 12.09 -2.81
C THR A 90 -17.74 10.81 -1.99
N GLU A 91 -17.47 9.63 -2.55
CA GLU A 91 -17.54 8.35 -1.85
C GLU A 91 -16.50 8.24 -0.72
N SER A 92 -15.37 8.94 -0.88
CA SER A 92 -14.25 8.92 0.10
C SER A 92 -14.43 9.94 1.24
N SER A 93 -15.61 10.58 1.36
CA SER A 93 -15.84 11.58 2.42
C SER A 93 -16.06 10.90 3.77
N VAL A 94 -15.17 11.18 4.73
CA VAL A 94 -15.21 10.64 6.08
C VAL A 94 -14.83 11.73 7.09
N ASN A 95 -15.67 11.96 8.08
CA ASN A 95 -15.33 12.81 9.23
C ASN A 95 -14.78 11.94 10.36
N LEU A 96 -13.45 11.84 10.47
CA LEU A 96 -12.77 10.99 11.45
C LEU A 96 -13.10 11.41 12.90
N ASP A 97 -13.27 12.71 13.21
CA ASP A 97 -13.63 13.16 14.54
C ASP A 97 -14.97 12.56 15.00
N VAL A 98 -15.97 12.55 14.10
CA VAL A 98 -17.29 12.00 14.38
C VAL A 98 -17.23 10.48 14.54
N GLU A 99 -16.50 9.80 13.67
CA GLU A 99 -16.40 8.34 13.70
C GLU A 99 -15.59 7.85 14.90
N PHE A 100 -14.49 8.49 15.26
CA PHE A 100 -13.73 8.16 16.46
C PHE A 100 -14.53 8.38 17.75
N ALA A 101 -15.28 9.49 17.82
CA ALA A 101 -16.18 9.72 18.93
C ALA A 101 -17.30 8.66 19.03
N ARG A 102 -17.77 8.12 17.89
CA ARG A 102 -18.71 7.00 17.83
C ARG A 102 -18.06 5.71 18.34
N ILE A 103 -16.88 5.34 17.81
CA ILE A 103 -16.13 4.13 18.19
C ILE A 103 -15.87 4.12 19.69
N ARG A 104 -15.42 5.24 20.28
CA ARG A 104 -15.16 5.35 21.73
C ARG A 104 -16.40 5.12 22.59
N LYS A 105 -17.60 5.29 22.07
CA LYS A 105 -18.87 5.09 22.77
C LYS A 105 -19.55 3.76 22.46
N THR A 106 -19.04 3.03 21.46
CA THR A 106 -19.64 1.76 21.04
C THR A 106 -19.24 0.64 22.01
N GLU A 107 -20.22 -0.17 22.41
CA GLU A 107 -20.00 -1.38 23.19
C GLU A 107 -19.74 -2.55 22.23
N TYR A 108 -18.51 -3.05 22.22
CA TYR A 108 -18.11 -4.22 21.45
C TYR A 108 -18.15 -5.47 22.32
N LYS A 109 -18.45 -6.61 21.71
CA LYS A 109 -18.39 -7.91 22.39
C LYS A 109 -17.00 -8.51 22.33
N THR A 110 -16.32 -8.31 21.22
CA THR A 110 -15.00 -8.90 20.95
C THR A 110 -14.00 -7.85 20.52
N ASP A 111 -12.73 -8.13 20.73
CA ASP A 111 -11.62 -7.28 20.26
C ASP A 111 -11.59 -7.22 18.72
N TYR A 112 -11.98 -8.33 18.06
CA TYR A 112 -12.10 -8.40 16.61
C TYR A 112 -13.14 -7.40 16.06
N GLU A 113 -14.33 -7.30 16.68
CA GLU A 113 -15.39 -6.34 16.27
C GLU A 113 -14.87 -4.89 16.36
N PHE A 114 -14.18 -4.53 17.44
CA PHE A 114 -13.58 -3.21 17.62
C PHE A 114 -12.56 -2.90 16.52
N ASN A 115 -11.60 -3.79 16.31
CA ASN A 115 -10.55 -3.59 15.32
C ASN A 115 -11.09 -3.55 13.89
N ARG A 116 -12.15 -4.31 13.60
CA ARG A 116 -12.83 -4.28 12.30
C ARG A 116 -13.52 -2.95 12.05
N ASP A 117 -14.27 -2.43 13.03
CA ASP A 117 -14.95 -1.14 12.91
C ASP A 117 -13.93 0.00 12.69
N LEU A 118 -12.83 0.01 13.46
CA LEU A 118 -11.77 0.99 13.30
C LEU A 118 -11.09 0.88 11.92
N PHE A 119 -10.79 -0.34 11.46
CA PHE A 119 -10.26 -0.58 10.13
C PHE A 119 -11.21 -0.07 9.05
N ASP A 120 -12.49 -0.43 9.12
CA ASP A 120 -13.49 -0.09 8.12
C ASP A 120 -13.71 1.44 8.03
N VAL A 121 -13.65 2.16 9.17
CA VAL A 121 -13.73 3.62 9.18
C VAL A 121 -12.55 4.26 8.44
N ILE A 122 -11.32 3.83 8.75
CA ILE A 122 -10.12 4.42 8.13
C ILE A 122 -10.00 3.99 6.67
N ASN A 123 -10.38 2.75 6.33
CA ASN A 123 -10.36 2.26 4.95
C ASN A 123 -11.28 3.05 4.01
N ARG A 124 -12.39 3.63 4.52
CA ARG A 124 -13.29 4.52 3.74
C ARG A 124 -12.65 5.85 3.32
N LEU A 125 -11.50 6.21 3.85
CA LEU A 125 -10.72 7.35 3.34
C LEU A 125 -10.25 7.12 1.91
N ASP A 126 -10.22 5.87 1.46
CA ASP A 126 -9.70 5.47 0.16
C ASP A 126 -8.27 6.02 -0.10
N ASP A 127 -7.51 6.17 0.97
CA ASP A 127 -6.13 6.66 0.94
C ASP A 127 -5.17 5.55 1.37
N GLY A 128 -4.49 4.92 0.42
CA GLY A 128 -3.55 3.81 0.70
C GLY A 128 -2.33 4.21 1.53
N HIS A 129 -2.12 5.50 1.78
CA HIS A 129 -1.12 5.98 2.73
C HIS A 129 -1.67 6.15 4.15
N THR A 130 -2.99 6.02 4.37
CA THR A 130 -3.60 6.20 5.69
C THR A 130 -4.50 5.02 5.99
N LEU A 131 -4.03 4.14 6.89
CA LEU A 131 -4.72 2.91 7.21
C LEU A 131 -4.32 2.38 8.60
N TRP A 132 -5.31 1.86 9.35
CA TRP A 132 -5.07 1.05 10.55
C TRP A 132 -4.84 -0.41 10.15
N PHE A 133 -3.74 -0.99 10.61
CA PHE A 133 -3.40 -2.40 10.41
C PHE A 133 -3.50 -3.14 11.73
N PRO A 134 -4.62 -3.78 12.04
CA PRO A 134 -4.71 -4.65 13.21
C PRO A 134 -4.01 -6.00 12.89
N ASP A 135 -2.68 -6.05 13.03
CA ASP A 135 -1.85 -7.20 12.61
C ASP A 135 -2.32 -8.53 13.22
N CYS A 136 -2.91 -8.48 14.42
CA CYS A 136 -3.58 -9.63 15.06
C CYS A 136 -4.63 -10.28 14.15
N TYR A 137 -5.26 -9.52 13.27
CA TYR A 137 -6.42 -9.91 12.47
C TYR A 137 -6.19 -9.75 10.97
N TRP A 138 -5.53 -8.68 10.57
CA TRP A 138 -5.40 -8.29 9.17
C TRP A 138 -4.44 -9.20 8.38
N ASP A 139 -3.28 -9.52 8.96
CA ASP A 139 -2.26 -10.37 8.34
C ASP A 139 -2.39 -11.85 8.68
N ALA A 140 -3.31 -12.20 9.60
CA ALA A 140 -3.40 -13.57 10.10
C ALA A 140 -4.01 -14.54 9.09
N PHE A 141 -5.00 -14.10 8.31
CA PHE A 141 -5.70 -14.95 7.35
C PHE A 141 -5.97 -14.24 6.04
N GLN A 142 -5.53 -14.84 4.93
CA GLN A 142 -6.00 -14.47 3.60
C GLN A 142 -7.15 -15.37 3.16
N ASN A 143 -8.27 -14.78 2.84
CA ASN A 143 -9.41 -15.52 2.32
C ASN A 143 -9.30 -15.66 0.79
N THR A 144 -9.19 -16.88 0.27
CA THR A 144 -8.91 -17.16 -1.15
C THR A 144 -10.06 -17.91 -1.81
N LEU A 145 -10.58 -17.35 -2.91
CA LEU A 145 -11.62 -17.97 -3.75
C LEU A 145 -10.98 -18.61 -5.00
N PRO A 146 -11.36 -19.83 -5.42
CA PRO A 146 -10.82 -20.48 -6.62
C PRO A 146 -11.42 -19.94 -7.93
N ALA A 147 -11.90 -18.70 -7.93
CA ALA A 147 -12.54 -18.04 -9.06
C ALA A 147 -12.15 -16.54 -9.08
N PRO A 148 -10.86 -16.19 -9.24
CA PRO A 148 -10.47 -14.80 -9.46
C PRO A 148 -11.08 -14.30 -10.76
N VAL A 149 -11.56 -13.05 -10.78
CA VAL A 149 -12.28 -12.51 -11.92
C VAL A 149 -11.48 -11.42 -12.64
N VAL A 150 -11.66 -11.35 -13.95
CA VAL A 150 -11.05 -10.35 -14.84
C VAL A 150 -12.12 -9.77 -15.77
N ALA A 151 -11.92 -8.54 -16.23
CA ALA A 151 -12.70 -7.96 -17.31
C ALA A 151 -12.00 -8.22 -18.65
N LEU A 152 -12.68 -8.85 -19.58
CA LEU A 152 -12.15 -9.12 -20.92
C LEU A 152 -13.10 -8.58 -21.98
N GLU A 153 -12.52 -7.98 -23.02
CA GLU A 153 -13.26 -7.61 -24.22
C GLU A 153 -13.34 -8.78 -25.20
N LYS A 154 -14.54 -9.15 -25.59
CA LYS A 154 -14.80 -10.13 -26.64
C LYS A 154 -15.91 -9.63 -27.54
N ASN A 155 -15.65 -9.54 -28.84
CA ASN A 155 -16.65 -9.12 -29.85
C ASN A 155 -17.27 -7.73 -29.55
N GLY A 156 -16.46 -6.78 -29.05
CA GLY A 156 -16.93 -5.42 -28.75
C GLY A 156 -17.71 -5.29 -27.43
N SER A 157 -17.80 -6.33 -26.62
CA SER A 157 -18.38 -6.30 -25.27
C SER A 157 -17.35 -6.59 -24.21
N GLN A 158 -17.29 -5.75 -23.18
CA GLN A 158 -16.48 -5.98 -21.99
C GLN A 158 -17.33 -6.65 -20.92
N ASP A 159 -16.99 -7.88 -20.61
CA ASP A 159 -17.70 -8.71 -19.64
C ASP A 159 -16.75 -9.24 -18.57
N ILE A 160 -17.32 -9.68 -17.45
CA ILE A 160 -16.56 -10.31 -16.36
C ILE A 160 -16.41 -11.81 -16.65
N TYR A 161 -15.18 -12.29 -16.47
CA TYR A 161 -14.82 -13.71 -16.63
C TYR A 161 -14.04 -14.20 -15.42
N ILE A 162 -14.16 -15.48 -15.09
CA ILE A 162 -13.17 -16.13 -14.26
C ILE A 162 -11.85 -16.11 -15.03
N ALA A 163 -10.74 -15.73 -14.39
CA ALA A 163 -9.45 -15.61 -15.05
C ALA A 163 -9.11 -16.90 -15.83
N PRO A 164 -8.77 -16.82 -17.11
CA PRO A 164 -8.46 -18.01 -17.92
C PRO A 164 -7.32 -18.86 -17.38
N ASP A 165 -6.37 -18.22 -16.72
CA ASP A 165 -5.16 -18.78 -16.11
C ASP A 165 -5.30 -19.04 -14.59
N ALA A 166 -6.53 -19.01 -14.07
CA ALA A 166 -6.79 -19.26 -12.65
C ALA A 166 -6.24 -20.61 -12.16
N VAL A 167 -6.21 -21.62 -13.05
CA VAL A 167 -5.73 -22.96 -12.69
C VAL A 167 -4.23 -22.95 -12.42
N GLU A 168 -3.45 -22.30 -13.27
CA GLU A 168 -2.00 -22.19 -13.17
C GLU A 168 -1.62 -21.49 -11.86
N PHE A 169 -2.23 -20.33 -11.60
CA PHE A 169 -1.92 -19.54 -10.40
C PHE A 169 -2.34 -20.21 -9.09
N LEU A 170 -3.59 -20.64 -9.01
CA LEU A 170 -4.11 -21.21 -7.78
C LEU A 170 -3.47 -22.57 -7.46
N SER A 171 -2.93 -23.27 -8.47
CA SER A 171 -2.14 -24.48 -8.26
C SER A 171 -0.82 -24.20 -7.53
N LEU A 172 -0.29 -22.97 -7.60
CA LEU A 172 0.90 -22.57 -6.85
C LEU A 172 0.68 -22.52 -5.33
N LEU A 173 -0.59 -22.42 -4.87
CA LEU A 173 -0.96 -22.55 -3.45
C LEU A 173 -0.74 -23.96 -2.90
N GLY A 174 -0.45 -24.91 -3.79
CA GLY A 174 -0.10 -26.28 -3.44
C GLY A 174 -1.29 -27.20 -3.15
N SER A 175 -0.95 -28.45 -2.79
CA SER A 175 -1.95 -29.49 -2.56
C SER A 175 -2.87 -29.20 -1.37
N ASN A 176 -2.42 -28.47 -0.36
CA ASN A 176 -3.26 -28.13 0.79
C ASN A 176 -4.47 -27.27 0.39
N PHE A 177 -4.34 -26.47 -0.66
CA PHE A 177 -5.46 -25.71 -1.24
C PHE A 177 -6.29 -26.56 -2.20
N THR A 178 -5.65 -27.20 -3.18
CA THR A 178 -6.36 -27.88 -4.27
C THR A 178 -7.08 -29.14 -3.84
N SER A 179 -6.49 -29.94 -2.93
CA SER A 179 -7.08 -31.19 -2.45
C SER A 179 -8.42 -31.02 -1.72
N TYR A 180 -8.70 -29.85 -1.16
CA TYR A 180 -9.99 -29.55 -0.56
C TYR A 180 -11.14 -29.68 -1.57
N TYR A 181 -10.97 -29.13 -2.75
CA TYR A 181 -11.98 -29.17 -3.81
C TYR A 181 -12.07 -30.57 -4.42
N ASP A 182 -10.94 -31.24 -4.59
CA ASP A 182 -10.88 -32.63 -5.09
C ASP A 182 -11.64 -33.59 -4.13
N GLN A 183 -11.45 -33.45 -2.83
CA GLN A 183 -12.16 -34.24 -1.80
C GLN A 183 -13.68 -33.99 -1.78
N LYS A 184 -14.10 -32.76 -2.14
CA LYS A 184 -15.51 -32.40 -2.32
C LYS A 184 -16.09 -32.84 -3.67
N GLY A 185 -15.28 -33.39 -4.57
CA GLY A 185 -15.69 -33.70 -5.93
C GLY A 185 -16.04 -32.45 -6.76
N PHE A 186 -15.54 -31.29 -6.33
CA PHE A 186 -15.81 -30.02 -6.99
C PHE A 186 -14.70 -29.66 -8.01
N ASN A 187 -14.99 -29.86 -9.28
CA ASN A 187 -14.06 -29.50 -10.36
C ASN A 187 -14.10 -28.00 -10.66
N TRP A 188 -13.44 -27.19 -9.81
CA TRP A 188 -13.33 -25.74 -10.01
C TRP A 188 -12.55 -25.36 -11.28
N LYS A 189 -11.63 -26.22 -11.73
CA LYS A 189 -10.75 -25.97 -12.88
C LYS A 189 -11.52 -25.82 -14.20
N LYS A 190 -12.69 -26.48 -14.31
CA LYS A 190 -13.53 -26.38 -15.53
C LYS A 190 -14.10 -24.97 -15.77
N TYR A 191 -14.05 -24.10 -14.76
CA TYR A 191 -14.60 -22.76 -14.84
C TYR A 191 -13.56 -21.68 -15.23
N ALA A 192 -12.30 -22.03 -15.42
CA ALA A 192 -11.31 -21.11 -15.95
C ALA A 192 -11.75 -20.57 -17.32
N GLY A 193 -11.75 -19.23 -17.47
CA GLY A 193 -12.24 -18.54 -18.65
C GLY A 193 -13.77 -18.49 -18.81
N ALA A 194 -14.55 -19.00 -17.84
CA ALA A 194 -16.02 -18.93 -17.87
C ALA A 194 -16.51 -17.47 -17.77
N LYS A 195 -17.52 -17.12 -18.57
CA LYS A 195 -18.21 -15.81 -18.48
C LYS A 195 -19.06 -15.78 -17.21
N VAL A 196 -18.91 -14.74 -16.39
CA VAL A 196 -19.71 -14.53 -15.17
C VAL A 196 -20.91 -13.62 -15.51
N LEU A 197 -22.12 -14.11 -15.30
CA LEU A 197 -23.36 -13.35 -15.52
C LEU A 197 -23.78 -12.63 -14.25
N THR A 198 -23.82 -13.39 -13.13
CA THR A 198 -24.21 -12.83 -11.82
C THR A 198 -23.28 -13.33 -10.71
N ILE A 199 -23.16 -12.53 -9.65
CA ILE A 199 -22.51 -12.89 -8.40
C ILE A 199 -23.47 -12.54 -7.27
N GLU A 200 -23.78 -13.48 -6.38
CA GLU A 200 -24.77 -13.31 -5.30
C GLU A 200 -26.12 -12.75 -5.81
N GLY A 201 -26.53 -13.16 -7.01
CA GLY A 201 -27.78 -12.71 -7.65
C GLY A 201 -27.73 -11.34 -8.32
N LEU A 202 -26.68 -10.55 -8.13
CA LEU A 202 -26.49 -9.27 -8.82
C LEU A 202 -25.79 -9.47 -10.16
N PRO A 203 -26.06 -8.64 -11.19
CA PRO A 203 -25.23 -8.62 -12.40
C PRO A 203 -23.74 -8.49 -12.03
N ALA A 204 -22.85 -9.20 -12.75
CA ALA A 204 -21.45 -9.31 -12.38
C ALA A 204 -20.77 -7.94 -12.19
N TRP A 205 -20.99 -6.98 -13.11
CA TRP A 205 -20.49 -5.61 -12.97
C TRP A 205 -21.06 -4.88 -11.74
N ALA A 206 -22.34 -5.07 -11.43
CA ALA A 206 -22.95 -4.45 -10.25
C ALA A 206 -22.31 -4.97 -8.95
N TYR A 207 -22.02 -6.27 -8.89
CA TYR A 207 -21.33 -6.86 -7.73
C TYR A 207 -19.87 -6.38 -7.62
N VAL A 208 -19.14 -6.29 -8.74
CA VAL A 208 -17.78 -5.72 -8.77
C VAL A 208 -17.79 -4.28 -8.23
N ASN A 209 -18.74 -3.45 -8.66
CA ASN A 209 -18.89 -2.08 -8.15
C ASN A 209 -19.25 -2.05 -6.66
N LEU A 210 -20.11 -2.97 -6.19
CA LEU A 210 -20.43 -3.08 -4.77
C LEU A 210 -19.18 -3.37 -3.93
N VAL A 211 -18.32 -4.31 -4.36
CA VAL A 211 -17.05 -4.61 -3.69
C VAL A 211 -16.11 -3.40 -3.74
N ALA A 212 -16.03 -2.72 -4.90
CA ALA A 212 -15.22 -1.51 -5.07
C ALA A 212 -15.63 -0.38 -4.09
N THR A 213 -16.94 -0.22 -3.83
CA THR A 213 -17.44 0.81 -2.90
C THR A 213 -17.30 0.41 -1.43
N THR A 214 -17.45 -0.90 -1.09
CA THR A 214 -17.65 -1.32 0.30
C THR A 214 -16.46 -2.05 0.93
N GLN A 215 -15.52 -2.56 0.12
CA GLN A 215 -14.42 -3.40 0.60
C GLN A 215 -13.05 -2.92 0.10
N SER A 216 -12.95 -2.55 -1.19
CA SER A 216 -11.72 -1.97 -1.72
C SER A 216 -11.49 -0.61 -1.11
N GLY A 217 -10.25 -0.33 -0.73
CA GLY A 217 -9.82 0.98 -0.24
C GLY A 217 -8.68 1.50 -1.09
N ASN A 218 -7.86 2.35 -0.54
CA ASN A 218 -6.59 2.85 -1.07
C ASN A 218 -6.67 3.85 -2.23
N TRP A 219 -7.72 3.87 -3.00
CA TRP A 219 -7.84 4.64 -4.25
C TRP A 219 -9.06 5.52 -4.20
N VAL A 220 -8.88 6.84 -4.23
CA VAL A 220 -10.03 7.78 -4.23
C VAL A 220 -10.89 7.66 -5.49
N ASP A 221 -10.31 7.23 -6.61
CA ASP A 221 -11.04 7.01 -7.87
C ASP A 221 -11.75 5.65 -7.84
N HIS A 222 -13.08 5.66 -8.00
CA HIS A 222 -13.92 4.46 -7.98
C HIS A 222 -13.49 3.44 -9.06
N ASN A 223 -13.12 3.90 -10.27
CA ASN A 223 -12.74 2.98 -11.35
C ASN A 223 -11.38 2.31 -11.11
N ILE A 224 -10.48 2.95 -10.34
CA ILE A 224 -9.26 2.27 -9.87
C ILE A 224 -9.63 1.21 -8.83
N ARG A 225 -10.59 1.48 -7.93
CA ARG A 225 -11.10 0.45 -6.99
C ARG A 225 -11.75 -0.71 -7.75
N VAL A 226 -12.47 -0.46 -8.84
CA VAL A 226 -12.97 -1.52 -9.74
C VAL A 226 -11.82 -2.39 -10.27
N ASN A 227 -10.72 -1.79 -10.72
CA ASN A 227 -9.52 -2.55 -11.12
C ASN A 227 -8.89 -3.31 -9.94
N SER A 228 -9.00 -2.78 -8.72
CA SER A 228 -8.54 -3.46 -7.50
C SER A 228 -9.37 -4.70 -7.18
N VAL A 229 -10.67 -4.69 -7.47
CA VAL A 229 -11.54 -5.88 -7.32
C VAL A 229 -11.14 -7.00 -8.25
N LEU A 230 -10.67 -6.65 -9.46
CA LEU A 230 -10.32 -7.60 -10.51
C LEU A 230 -8.90 -8.17 -10.31
N SER A 231 -8.69 -9.39 -10.79
CA SER A 231 -7.38 -10.01 -10.86
C SER A 231 -6.51 -9.34 -11.92
N SER A 232 -5.21 -9.27 -11.66
CA SER A 232 -4.25 -8.67 -12.57
C SER A 232 -2.85 -9.22 -12.36
N TYR A 233 -1.96 -8.99 -13.32
CA TYR A 233 -0.53 -9.25 -13.17
C TYR A 233 0.19 -8.06 -12.55
N ARG A 234 1.26 -8.35 -11.80
CA ARG A 234 2.20 -7.37 -11.28
C ARG A 234 3.58 -7.98 -11.14
N ILE A 235 4.58 -7.14 -10.90
CA ILE A 235 5.90 -7.59 -10.48
C ILE A 235 5.98 -7.45 -8.95
N THR A 236 6.33 -8.54 -8.25
CA THR A 236 6.63 -8.55 -6.83
C THR A 236 7.84 -9.43 -6.57
N SER A 237 8.70 -9.07 -5.62
CA SER A 237 9.95 -9.79 -5.34
C SER A 237 10.77 -10.06 -6.61
N ASN A 238 10.81 -9.08 -7.53
CA ASN A 238 11.50 -9.13 -8.83
C ASN A 238 10.94 -10.15 -9.86
N ALA A 239 9.82 -10.81 -9.55
CA ALA A 239 9.18 -11.79 -10.43
C ALA A 239 7.75 -11.37 -10.80
N TRP A 240 7.24 -11.91 -11.90
CA TRP A 240 5.83 -11.80 -12.22
C TRP A 240 4.99 -12.57 -11.21
N ALA A 241 3.91 -11.96 -10.75
CA ALA A 241 2.94 -12.56 -9.84
C ALA A 241 1.51 -12.16 -10.24
N GLN A 242 0.54 -12.98 -9.89
CA GLN A 242 -0.86 -12.61 -10.01
C GLN A 242 -1.34 -11.97 -8.71
N ARG A 243 -2.04 -10.85 -8.83
CA ARG A 243 -2.90 -10.30 -7.79
C ARG A 243 -4.29 -10.90 -7.96
N LEU A 244 -4.82 -11.58 -6.94
CA LEU A 244 -6.14 -12.24 -6.99
C LEU A 244 -7.30 -11.26 -7.18
N GLY A 245 -7.10 -9.99 -6.78
CA GLY A 245 -8.15 -8.98 -6.68
C GLY A 245 -8.94 -9.09 -5.37
N ASP A 246 -9.56 -7.98 -4.98
CA ASP A 246 -10.23 -7.88 -3.67
C ASP A 246 -11.47 -8.77 -3.56
N LEU A 247 -12.01 -9.23 -4.71
CA LEU A 247 -13.10 -10.21 -4.71
C LEU A 247 -12.61 -11.60 -4.34
N ALA A 248 -11.49 -12.06 -4.91
CA ALA A 248 -11.01 -13.44 -4.74
C ALA A 248 -9.93 -13.59 -3.65
N GLY A 249 -9.32 -12.49 -3.21
CA GLY A 249 -8.32 -12.45 -2.17
C GLY A 249 -8.66 -11.42 -1.09
N THR A 250 -9.75 -11.64 -0.33
CA THR A 250 -10.20 -10.68 0.67
C THR A 250 -9.29 -10.66 1.89
N LEU A 251 -9.11 -9.47 2.47
CA LEU A 251 -8.24 -9.25 3.63
C LEU A 251 -8.70 -9.98 4.89
N PHE A 252 -10.01 -10.14 5.04
CA PHE A 252 -10.61 -10.81 6.20
C PHE A 252 -11.47 -11.99 5.75
N PRO A 253 -11.59 -13.03 6.55
CA PRO A 253 -12.36 -14.23 6.21
C PRO A 253 -13.87 -14.03 6.40
N ASP A 254 -14.44 -12.93 5.87
CA ASP A 254 -15.82 -12.51 6.14
C ASP A 254 -16.87 -13.42 5.51
N LYS A 255 -16.55 -14.06 4.38
CA LYS A 255 -17.47 -14.91 3.62
C LYS A 255 -16.97 -16.33 3.51
N ASP A 256 -17.90 -17.29 3.58
CA ASP A 256 -17.58 -18.71 3.38
C ASP A 256 -17.55 -19.10 1.92
N SER A 257 -18.31 -18.43 1.07
CA SER A 257 -18.47 -18.75 -0.35
C SER A 257 -19.05 -17.58 -1.13
N LEU A 258 -18.96 -17.68 -2.46
CA LEU A 258 -19.75 -16.87 -3.41
C LEU A 258 -20.53 -17.78 -4.36
N THR A 259 -21.77 -17.40 -4.64
CA THR A 259 -22.60 -18.05 -5.66
C THR A 259 -22.54 -17.24 -6.95
N MET A 260 -22.10 -17.86 -8.04
CA MET A 260 -22.00 -17.23 -9.36
C MET A 260 -22.86 -17.96 -10.37
N THR A 261 -23.54 -17.24 -11.26
CA THR A 261 -24.07 -17.80 -12.49
C THR A 261 -23.03 -17.60 -13.58
N VAL A 262 -22.53 -18.69 -14.14
CA VAL A 262 -21.43 -18.67 -15.12
C VAL A 262 -21.80 -19.44 -16.39
N ILE A 263 -21.23 -19.04 -17.52
CA ILE A 263 -21.24 -19.81 -18.76
C ILE A 263 -19.84 -20.42 -18.93
N PRO A 264 -19.67 -21.75 -18.76
CA PRO A 264 -18.38 -22.40 -18.97
C PRO A 264 -17.84 -22.20 -20.38
N THR A 265 -16.54 -22.41 -20.56
CA THR A 265 -15.93 -22.38 -21.90
C THR A 265 -16.42 -23.55 -22.75
N GLY A 266 -16.66 -23.31 -24.04
CA GLY A 266 -17.09 -24.33 -25.00
C GLY A 266 -18.29 -23.90 -25.82
N THR A 267 -18.44 -24.51 -27.01
CA THR A 267 -19.53 -24.18 -27.93
C THR A 267 -20.87 -24.71 -27.37
N GLY A 268 -21.86 -23.81 -27.21
CA GLY A 268 -23.20 -24.19 -26.76
C GLY A 268 -23.32 -24.45 -25.26
N ALA A 269 -22.37 -24.02 -24.45
CA ALA A 269 -22.46 -24.13 -23.00
C ALA A 269 -23.64 -23.32 -22.45
N ASN A 270 -24.40 -23.91 -21.54
CA ASN A 270 -25.52 -23.26 -20.86
C ASN A 270 -25.06 -22.60 -19.55
N PRO A 271 -25.77 -21.58 -19.07
CA PRO A 271 -25.50 -21.01 -17.75
C PRO A 271 -25.65 -22.07 -16.65
N GLU A 272 -24.69 -22.07 -15.73
CA GLU A 272 -24.68 -22.90 -14.51
C GLU A 272 -24.63 -21.99 -13.29
N VAL A 273 -25.41 -22.34 -12.23
CA VAL A 273 -25.29 -21.70 -10.91
C VAL A 273 -24.29 -22.49 -10.10
N VAL A 274 -23.21 -21.85 -9.68
CA VAL A 274 -22.07 -22.50 -9.03
C VAL A 274 -21.74 -21.79 -7.74
N LYS A 275 -21.57 -22.57 -6.66
CA LYS A 275 -21.08 -22.08 -5.37
C LYS A 275 -19.59 -22.37 -5.27
N PHE A 276 -18.79 -21.32 -5.18
CA PHE A 276 -17.36 -21.38 -4.93
C PHE A 276 -17.10 -21.12 -3.45
N ASP A 277 -16.46 -22.07 -2.78
CA ASP A 277 -16.08 -21.90 -1.37
C ASP A 277 -14.76 -21.14 -1.28
N TYR A 278 -14.67 -20.22 -0.32
CA TYR A 278 -13.39 -19.64 0.12
C TYR A 278 -12.61 -20.60 0.99
N ARG A 279 -11.29 -20.42 1.00
CA ARG A 279 -10.38 -21.02 1.99
C ARG A 279 -9.58 -19.91 2.64
N ALA A 280 -9.61 -19.87 3.97
CA ALA A 280 -8.76 -18.95 4.73
C ALA A 280 -7.36 -19.54 4.87
N ASN A 281 -6.38 -18.90 4.25
CA ASN A 281 -4.97 -19.26 4.34
C ASN A 281 -4.36 -18.58 5.57
N TYR A 282 -3.83 -19.37 6.50
CA TYR A 282 -3.16 -18.84 7.68
C TYR A 282 -1.72 -18.39 7.36
N LEU A 283 -1.39 -17.18 7.74
CA LEU A 283 -0.10 -16.52 7.45
C LEU A 283 0.59 -15.99 8.71
N GLY A 284 -0.10 -16.00 9.85
CA GLY A 284 0.41 -15.50 11.12
C GLY A 284 1.49 -16.40 11.75
N ALA A 285 1.94 -16.02 12.94
CA ALA A 285 2.88 -16.81 13.72
C ALA A 285 2.23 -18.11 14.27
N PRO A 286 2.97 -19.23 14.36
CA PRO A 286 2.43 -20.50 14.83
C PRO A 286 1.80 -20.42 16.22
N PHE A 287 0.70 -21.15 16.43
CA PHE A 287 -0.02 -21.24 17.70
C PHE A 287 -0.62 -22.65 17.92
N VAL A 288 -1.08 -22.92 19.15
CA VAL A 288 -1.71 -24.19 19.53
C VAL A 288 -3.11 -24.02 20.12
N ASP A 289 -3.42 -22.83 20.64
CA ASP A 289 -4.69 -22.45 21.27
C ASP A 289 -4.90 -20.93 21.24
N GLY A 290 -6.03 -20.43 21.75
CA GLY A 290 -6.34 -19.01 21.80
C GLY A 290 -5.29 -18.19 22.58
N PRO A 291 -4.89 -18.57 23.79
CA PRO A 291 -3.85 -17.86 24.52
C PRO A 291 -2.51 -17.74 23.76
N SER A 292 -2.07 -18.81 23.11
CA SER A 292 -0.83 -18.80 22.31
C SER A 292 -0.98 -18.02 21.00
N TYR A 293 -2.18 -18.05 20.37
CA TYR A 293 -2.49 -17.18 19.23
C TYR A 293 -2.33 -15.72 19.62
N TRP A 294 -2.98 -15.32 20.73
CA TRP A 294 -2.90 -13.94 21.23
C TRP A 294 -1.46 -13.52 21.51
N ALA A 295 -0.70 -14.35 22.24
CA ALA A 295 0.68 -14.05 22.57
C ALA A 295 1.60 -13.92 21.34
N ALA A 296 1.34 -14.71 20.29
CA ALA A 296 2.19 -14.76 19.10
C ALA A 296 1.83 -13.68 18.05
N ASN A 297 0.56 -13.27 17.97
CA ASN A 297 0.08 -12.42 16.88
C ASN A 297 -0.48 -11.05 17.34
N CYS A 298 -0.92 -10.92 18.60
CA CYS A 298 -1.70 -9.76 19.03
C CYS A 298 -0.98 -8.85 20.02
N VAL A 299 0.06 -9.32 20.69
CA VAL A 299 0.83 -8.53 21.65
C VAL A 299 1.87 -7.68 20.92
N ALA A 300 2.05 -6.44 21.34
CA ALA A 300 3.09 -5.56 20.82
C ALA A 300 4.48 -6.24 20.87
N THR A 301 5.23 -6.09 19.79
CA THR A 301 6.59 -6.64 19.63
C THR A 301 7.64 -5.53 19.86
N SER A 302 8.92 -5.89 19.81
CA SER A 302 10.01 -4.91 19.88
C SER A 302 10.05 -3.93 18.70
N THR A 303 9.31 -4.21 17.63
CA THR A 303 9.24 -3.38 16.42
C THR A 303 7.93 -2.62 16.28
N THR A 304 6.96 -2.86 17.18
CA THR A 304 5.65 -2.18 17.13
C THR A 304 5.78 -0.68 17.42
N ASN A 305 6.60 -0.31 18.37
CA ASN A 305 6.83 1.09 18.75
C ASN A 305 8.20 1.58 18.29
N GLY A 306 8.33 2.88 18.19
CA GLY A 306 9.56 3.55 17.82
C GLY A 306 10.65 3.47 18.89
N VAL A 307 11.86 3.85 18.50
CA VAL A 307 13.05 3.86 19.35
C VAL A 307 13.64 5.27 19.44
N ASP A 308 14.32 5.54 20.56
CA ASP A 308 15.11 6.76 20.73
C ASP A 308 16.52 6.55 20.14
N TYR A 309 16.84 7.29 19.09
CA TYR A 309 18.13 7.15 18.40
C TYR A 309 19.27 7.97 19.02
N ARG A 310 19.03 8.80 20.04
CA ARG A 310 20.06 9.65 20.67
C ARG A 310 21.20 8.89 21.35
N GLY A 311 20.98 7.67 21.80
CA GLY A 311 21.96 6.85 22.50
C GLY A 311 22.73 5.85 21.64
N THR A 312 22.45 5.75 20.35
CA THR A 312 23.09 4.80 19.45
C THR A 312 24.37 5.40 18.89
N GLN A 313 25.55 4.97 19.38
CA GLN A 313 26.83 5.29 18.76
C GLN A 313 26.87 4.78 17.33
N GLY A 314 26.93 5.67 16.37
CA GLY A 314 26.95 5.41 14.94
C GLY A 314 25.64 5.78 14.25
N GLY A 315 25.16 6.99 14.47
CA GLY A 315 24.00 7.56 13.83
C GLY A 315 24.04 7.54 12.31
N ALA A 316 23.80 6.45 11.72
CA ALA A 316 23.51 6.31 10.30
C ALA A 316 22.95 4.91 10.00
N GLN A 317 22.11 4.34 10.81
CA GLN A 317 21.00 3.69 10.17
C GLN A 317 20.11 4.83 9.67
N LYS A 318 20.38 5.27 8.43
CA LYS A 318 19.39 6.02 7.65
C LYS A 318 18.06 5.35 7.95
N VAL A 319 17.16 6.08 8.63
CA VAL A 319 15.84 5.56 8.96
C VAL A 319 15.35 4.84 7.72
N SER A 320 15.24 3.53 7.81
CA SER A 320 14.86 2.71 6.67
C SER A 320 13.51 3.26 6.23
N ARG A 321 13.48 3.92 5.08
CA ARG A 321 12.23 4.48 4.54
C ARG A 321 11.20 3.37 4.56
N PRO A 322 10.00 3.58 5.13
CA PRO A 322 9.05 2.51 5.36
C PRO A 322 8.84 1.73 4.08
N LYS A 323 9.02 0.42 4.14
CA LYS A 323 8.62 -0.44 3.05
C LYS A 323 7.11 -0.40 3.04
N LEU A 324 6.53 0.07 1.94
CA LEU A 324 5.10 -0.10 1.70
C LEU A 324 4.78 -1.58 1.89
N ARG A 325 3.99 -1.93 2.91
CA ARG A 325 3.43 -3.26 3.00
C ARG A 325 2.52 -3.42 1.78
N PRO A 326 2.72 -4.41 0.92
CA PRO A 326 1.84 -4.59 -0.22
C PRO A 326 0.45 -4.95 0.30
N MET A 327 -0.53 -4.09 0.04
CA MET A 327 -1.93 -4.29 0.43
C MET A 327 -2.67 -5.30 -0.44
N ALA A 328 -2.01 -6.12 -1.16
CA ALA A 328 -2.63 -7.26 -1.82
C ALA A 328 -1.62 -8.39 -1.73
N MET A 329 -2.02 -9.43 -1.05
CA MET A 329 -1.20 -10.59 -0.94
C MET A 329 -1.02 -11.18 -2.33
N SER A 330 0.22 -11.20 -2.78
CA SER A 330 0.60 -12.06 -3.88
C SER A 330 0.65 -13.47 -3.36
N VAL A 331 0.21 -14.41 -4.16
CA VAL A 331 0.71 -15.76 -4.01
C VAL A 331 2.22 -15.66 -4.21
N ASP A 332 3.00 -15.84 -3.16
CA ASP A 332 4.47 -15.83 -3.18
C ASP A 332 5.00 -17.12 -3.83
N GLY A 333 4.61 -17.34 -5.03
CA GLY A 333 5.18 -18.29 -5.94
C GLY A 333 5.22 -17.57 -7.26
N GLY A 334 6.39 -17.14 -7.68
CA GLY A 334 6.54 -16.55 -9.01
C GLY A 334 5.81 -17.40 -10.03
N ILE A 335 5.21 -16.77 -11.02
CA ILE A 335 4.63 -17.50 -12.14
C ILE A 335 5.72 -18.42 -12.66
N PRO A 336 5.46 -19.74 -12.80
CA PRO A 336 6.46 -20.65 -13.33
C PRO A 336 7.04 -20.09 -14.62
N GLU A 337 8.35 -20.04 -14.71
CA GLU A 337 9.04 -19.67 -15.93
C GLU A 337 8.46 -20.55 -17.04
N GLY A 338 7.78 -19.93 -18.01
CA GLY A 338 7.05 -20.67 -19.06
C GLY A 338 5.60 -20.27 -19.25
N SER A 339 4.87 -19.92 -18.18
CA SER A 339 3.44 -19.57 -18.31
C SER A 339 3.20 -18.18 -18.89
N ILE A 340 4.11 -17.22 -18.69
CA ILE A 340 4.06 -15.88 -19.30
C ILE A 340 5.12 -15.73 -20.39
N SER A 341 6.24 -16.45 -20.33
CA SER A 341 7.35 -16.30 -21.28
C SER A 341 6.94 -16.58 -22.73
N ASP A 342 5.89 -17.38 -22.95
CA ASP A 342 5.42 -17.71 -24.28
C ASP A 342 4.65 -16.54 -24.96
N VAL A 343 4.16 -15.56 -24.20
CA VAL A 343 3.42 -14.41 -24.72
C VAL A 343 4.22 -13.11 -24.66
N LEU A 344 5.26 -13.02 -23.84
CA LEU A 344 6.10 -11.85 -23.73
C LEU A 344 7.37 -11.97 -24.58
N PRO A 345 7.84 -10.86 -25.20
CA PRO A 345 9.14 -10.83 -25.84
C PRO A 345 10.26 -11.15 -24.83
N LYS A 346 11.43 -11.55 -25.33
CA LYS A 346 12.61 -11.69 -24.48
C LYS A 346 13.03 -10.33 -23.91
N TYR A 347 13.47 -10.34 -22.65
CA TYR A 347 14.05 -9.15 -22.04
C TYR A 347 15.28 -8.69 -22.81
N VAL A 348 15.40 -7.39 -23.07
CA VAL A 348 16.63 -6.78 -23.57
C VAL A 348 17.49 -6.23 -22.43
N ALA A 349 16.90 -5.97 -21.27
CA ALA A 349 17.57 -5.59 -20.03
C ALA A 349 16.63 -5.81 -18.82
N GLY A 350 17.20 -5.88 -17.61
CA GLY A 350 16.48 -5.78 -16.33
C GLY A 350 15.68 -7.00 -15.88
N GLY A 351 15.78 -8.15 -16.53
CA GLY A 351 14.90 -9.32 -16.30
C GLY A 351 14.87 -9.89 -14.87
N ASP A 352 15.86 -9.63 -14.03
CA ASP A 352 16.01 -10.09 -12.65
C ASP A 352 15.76 -8.98 -11.59
N GLY A 353 15.22 -7.81 -12.02
CA GLY A 353 14.92 -6.67 -11.18
C GLY A 353 13.44 -6.26 -11.24
N GLN A 354 13.14 -5.10 -10.65
CA GLN A 354 11.81 -4.47 -10.71
C GLN A 354 11.50 -3.90 -12.11
N LEU A 355 12.52 -3.69 -12.93
CA LEU A 355 12.40 -3.22 -14.30
C LEU A 355 12.51 -4.40 -15.27
N LYS A 356 11.66 -4.39 -16.31
CA LYS A 356 11.74 -5.36 -17.40
C LYS A 356 11.60 -4.62 -18.72
N ALA A 357 12.60 -4.75 -19.58
CA ALA A 357 12.67 -4.03 -20.85
C ALA A 357 12.45 -4.98 -22.03
N TYR A 358 11.56 -4.61 -22.93
CA TYR A 358 11.17 -5.39 -24.10
C TYR A 358 11.21 -4.53 -25.36
N ILE A 359 11.37 -5.17 -26.52
CA ILE A 359 11.14 -4.54 -27.83
C ILE A 359 9.99 -5.28 -28.50
N LEU A 360 8.99 -4.56 -28.93
CA LEU A 360 7.83 -5.13 -29.61
C LEU A 360 8.19 -5.65 -31.00
N ALA A 361 7.30 -6.46 -31.57
CA ALA A 361 7.50 -7.10 -32.88
C ALA A 361 7.69 -6.11 -34.06
N ASP A 362 7.26 -4.84 -33.88
CA ASP A 362 7.51 -3.78 -34.86
C ASP A 362 8.97 -3.31 -34.93
N ASN A 363 9.82 -3.74 -33.98
CA ASN A 363 11.21 -3.35 -33.79
C ASN A 363 11.42 -1.81 -33.66
N LYS A 364 10.38 -1.05 -33.35
CA LYS A 364 10.39 0.41 -33.23
C LYS A 364 9.93 0.88 -31.87
N THR A 365 9.19 0.05 -31.17
CA THR A 365 8.59 0.38 -29.87
C THR A 365 9.30 -0.40 -28.76
N GLY A 366 9.93 0.34 -27.85
CA GLY A 366 10.43 -0.19 -26.57
C GLY A 366 9.34 -0.17 -25.51
N VAL A 367 9.31 -1.15 -24.63
CA VAL A 367 8.47 -1.19 -23.43
C VAL A 367 9.36 -1.31 -22.22
N LEU A 368 9.29 -0.33 -21.33
CA LEU A 368 9.90 -0.36 -20.02
C LEU A 368 8.79 -0.60 -18.98
N MET A 369 8.64 -1.85 -18.57
CA MET A 369 7.76 -2.22 -17.47
C MET A 369 8.45 -1.87 -16.15
N VAL A 370 7.82 -1.01 -15.37
CA VAL A 370 8.27 -0.55 -14.05
C VAL A 370 7.35 -1.18 -13.00
N GLY A 371 7.74 -2.33 -12.46
CA GLY A 371 6.89 -3.07 -11.51
C GLY A 371 6.78 -2.38 -10.15
N SER A 372 7.86 -1.74 -9.70
CA SER A 372 7.90 -0.99 -8.44
C SER A 372 9.09 -0.03 -8.46
N PHE A 373 9.02 1.05 -7.70
CA PHE A 373 10.16 1.90 -7.34
C PHE A 373 10.85 1.41 -6.05
N GLY A 374 10.73 0.12 -5.73
CA GLY A 374 11.33 -0.55 -4.58
C GLY A 374 12.48 -1.49 -4.99
N GLY A 375 12.82 -2.40 -4.07
CA GLY A 375 13.90 -3.37 -4.27
C GLY A 375 15.29 -2.78 -4.06
N ASP A 376 16.28 -3.29 -4.79
CA ASP A 376 17.66 -2.80 -4.74
C ASP A 376 17.76 -1.42 -5.43
N TYR A 377 18.16 -0.43 -4.66
CA TYR A 377 18.18 0.98 -5.06
C TYR A 377 19.14 1.27 -6.21
N THR A 378 20.36 0.75 -6.13
CA THR A 378 21.41 0.94 -7.16
C THR A 378 21.11 0.10 -8.40
N LYS A 379 20.59 -1.12 -8.20
CA LYS A 379 20.21 -1.98 -9.32
C LYS A 379 19.09 -1.36 -10.17
N PHE A 380 18.06 -0.75 -9.55
CA PHE A 380 17.02 -0.05 -10.30
C PHE A 380 17.61 1.01 -11.24
N GLN A 381 18.58 1.79 -10.74
CA GLN A 381 19.24 2.83 -11.53
C GLN A 381 20.07 2.23 -12.66
N THR A 382 20.84 1.18 -12.38
CA THR A 382 21.66 0.48 -13.37
C THR A 382 20.78 -0.14 -14.47
N ASP A 383 19.71 -0.82 -14.09
CA ASP A 383 18.77 -1.45 -15.03
C ASP A 383 18.07 -0.41 -15.92
N THR A 384 17.72 0.76 -15.37
CA THR A 384 17.15 1.87 -16.14
C THR A 384 18.10 2.34 -17.24
N VAL A 385 19.35 2.62 -16.88
CA VAL A 385 20.35 3.09 -17.86
C VAL A 385 20.64 2.02 -18.91
N ALA A 386 20.77 0.76 -18.51
CA ALA A 386 20.98 -0.37 -19.41
C ALA A 386 19.81 -0.56 -20.38
N ALA A 387 18.58 -0.44 -19.92
CA ALA A 387 17.37 -0.54 -20.75
C ALA A 387 17.34 0.55 -21.83
N LEU A 388 17.52 1.82 -21.43
CA LEU A 388 17.54 2.95 -22.36
C LEU A 388 18.68 2.84 -23.39
N ALA A 389 19.86 2.38 -22.97
CA ALA A 389 20.99 2.13 -23.86
C ALA A 389 20.69 1.00 -24.87
N SER A 390 20.06 -0.08 -24.41
CA SER A 390 19.65 -1.21 -25.26
C SER A 390 18.63 -0.79 -26.31
N PHE A 391 17.62 0.01 -25.93
CA PHE A 391 16.65 0.57 -26.88
C PHE A 391 17.32 1.43 -27.95
N LYS A 392 18.22 2.32 -27.53
CA LYS A 392 18.98 3.18 -28.46
C LYS A 392 19.81 2.36 -29.42
N SER A 393 20.53 1.34 -28.93
CA SER A 393 21.36 0.44 -29.75
C SER A 393 20.55 -0.37 -30.76
N ALA A 394 19.32 -0.75 -30.40
CA ALA A 394 18.39 -1.50 -31.26
C ALA A 394 17.64 -0.60 -32.26
N GLY A 395 17.84 0.74 -32.22
CA GLY A 395 17.15 1.68 -33.12
C GLY A 395 15.68 1.91 -32.79
N VAL A 396 15.27 1.66 -31.54
CA VAL A 396 13.92 1.93 -31.05
C VAL A 396 13.61 3.43 -31.20
N GLN A 397 12.40 3.75 -31.66
CA GLN A 397 11.98 5.12 -32.02
C GLN A 397 11.00 5.76 -31.04
N GLN A 398 10.33 4.94 -30.22
CA GLN A 398 9.35 5.36 -29.23
C GLN A 398 9.33 4.42 -28.02
N LEU A 399 8.90 4.93 -26.88
CA LEU A 399 8.94 4.25 -25.60
C LEU A 399 7.54 4.20 -24.97
N ILE A 400 7.15 3.03 -24.52
CA ILE A 400 6.06 2.84 -23.57
C ILE A 400 6.67 2.58 -22.20
N VAL A 401 6.30 3.38 -21.20
CA VAL A 401 6.59 3.10 -19.78
C VAL A 401 5.32 2.50 -19.18
N ASP A 402 5.38 1.22 -18.86
CA ASP A 402 4.24 0.50 -18.29
C ASP A 402 4.37 0.48 -16.75
N THR A 403 3.38 1.07 -16.08
CA THR A 403 3.30 1.18 -14.62
C THR A 403 2.17 0.35 -14.03
N THR A 404 1.68 -0.64 -14.76
CA THR A 404 0.57 -1.51 -14.33
C THR A 404 0.87 -2.18 -12.99
N GLY A 405 -0.03 -1.97 -12.01
CA GLY A 405 0.08 -2.59 -10.69
C GLY A 405 1.24 -2.07 -9.82
N ASN A 406 1.80 -0.90 -10.13
CA ASN A 406 2.94 -0.33 -9.41
C ASN A 406 2.49 0.40 -8.13
N GLY A 407 2.83 -0.16 -6.97
CA GLY A 407 2.50 0.41 -5.66
C GLY A 407 3.42 1.55 -5.19
N GLY A 408 4.43 1.97 -5.99
CA GLY A 408 5.39 3.00 -5.60
C GLY A 408 6.70 2.44 -5.07
N GLY A 409 7.30 3.12 -4.09
CA GLY A 409 8.59 2.77 -3.49
C GLY A 409 9.41 4.00 -3.09
N TYR A 410 10.71 4.01 -3.40
CA TYR A 410 11.59 5.14 -3.10
C TYR A 410 11.29 6.35 -3.99
N VAL A 411 10.97 7.50 -3.39
CA VAL A 411 10.72 8.76 -4.09
C VAL A 411 11.87 9.09 -5.04
N CYS A 412 13.10 8.95 -4.57
CA CYS A 412 14.29 9.27 -5.35
C CYS A 412 14.49 8.36 -6.58
N LEU A 413 13.93 7.16 -6.62
CA LEU A 413 13.95 6.34 -7.84
C LEU A 413 12.95 6.84 -8.88
N GLY A 414 11.82 7.40 -8.44
CA GLY A 414 10.90 8.12 -9.34
C GLY A 414 11.55 9.35 -9.97
N GLU A 415 12.23 10.15 -9.16
CA GLU A 415 12.99 11.31 -9.63
C GLU A 415 14.14 10.92 -10.57
N PHE A 416 14.85 9.82 -10.23
CA PHE A 416 15.89 9.28 -11.10
C PHE A 416 15.33 8.90 -12.48
N LEU A 417 14.19 8.19 -12.52
CA LEU A 417 13.57 7.79 -13.79
C LEU A 417 13.11 9.01 -14.59
N ILE A 418 12.55 10.06 -13.95
CA ILE A 418 12.22 11.32 -14.62
C ILE A 418 13.48 11.93 -15.26
N ASN A 419 14.58 12.03 -14.51
CA ASN A 419 15.84 12.56 -15.06
C ASN A 419 16.45 11.68 -16.15
N ALA A 420 16.28 10.36 -16.06
CA ALA A 420 16.68 9.44 -17.12
C ALA A 420 15.90 9.65 -18.43
N LEU A 421 14.62 10.01 -18.32
CA LEU A 421 13.74 10.27 -19.47
C LEU A 421 13.86 11.70 -20.01
N ALA A 422 14.19 12.67 -19.14
CA ALA A 422 14.22 14.09 -19.49
C ALA A 422 15.63 14.63 -19.79
N GLY A 423 16.68 13.90 -19.40
CA GLY A 423 18.06 14.37 -19.39
C GLY A 423 18.41 15.16 -18.13
N THR A 424 19.71 15.25 -17.82
CA THR A 424 20.19 15.90 -16.58
C THR A 424 20.00 17.43 -16.56
N SER A 425 19.81 18.05 -17.73
CA SER A 425 19.53 19.48 -17.84
C SER A 425 18.11 19.88 -17.41
N PHE A 426 17.21 18.92 -17.15
CA PHE A 426 15.83 19.16 -16.75
C PHE A 426 15.69 19.89 -15.39
N GLY A 427 16.67 19.73 -14.50
CA GLY A 427 16.67 20.30 -13.17
C GLY A 427 15.96 19.42 -12.14
N TYR A 428 15.26 20.04 -11.18
CA TYR A 428 14.57 19.29 -10.12
C TYR A 428 13.41 18.46 -10.67
N SER A 429 13.45 17.18 -10.40
CA SER A 429 12.55 16.16 -10.93
C SER A 429 11.50 15.65 -9.94
N GLY A 430 11.43 16.27 -8.76
CA GLY A 430 10.46 15.95 -7.72
C GLY A 430 9.30 16.96 -7.66
N TRP A 431 8.59 16.94 -6.54
CA TRP A 431 7.44 17.80 -6.23
C TRP A 431 7.77 18.82 -5.16
N GLU A 432 7.08 19.96 -5.16
CA GLU A 432 6.98 20.80 -3.97
C GLU A 432 6.17 20.04 -2.93
N SER A 433 6.73 19.87 -1.72
CA SER A 433 6.09 19.14 -0.63
C SER A 433 5.89 20.03 0.59
N SER A 434 4.87 19.76 1.40
CA SER A 434 4.72 20.31 2.74
C SER A 434 4.15 19.27 3.70
N ALA A 435 4.46 19.40 4.99
CA ALA A 435 3.93 18.55 6.04
C ALA A 435 2.90 19.31 6.86
N ARG A 436 1.96 18.60 7.49
CA ARG A 436 1.00 19.21 8.41
C ARG A 436 1.73 19.76 9.63
N ALA A 437 1.54 21.04 9.92
CA ALA A 437 2.18 21.74 11.03
C ALA A 437 1.32 21.70 12.30
N ASN A 438 0.96 20.49 12.77
CA ASN A 438 0.25 20.32 14.04
C ASN A 438 1.16 20.70 15.24
N PRO A 439 0.60 20.93 16.43
CA PRO A 439 1.37 21.38 17.59
C PRO A 439 2.54 20.44 17.97
N LEU A 440 2.38 19.13 17.83
CA LEU A 440 3.45 18.17 18.18
C LEU A 440 4.55 18.16 17.10
N ALA A 441 4.19 18.24 15.80
CA ALA A 441 5.15 18.36 14.70
C ALA A 441 6.06 19.58 14.85
N ARG A 442 5.49 20.75 15.22
CA ARG A 442 6.27 21.97 15.51
C ARG A 442 7.26 21.76 16.66
N LYS A 443 6.82 21.09 17.74
CA LYS A 443 7.70 20.76 18.87
C LYS A 443 8.82 19.80 18.47
N ILE A 444 8.55 18.80 17.61
CA ILE A 444 9.57 17.85 17.12
C ILE A 444 10.66 18.62 16.38
N VAL A 445 10.31 19.45 15.39
CA VAL A 445 11.29 20.23 14.61
C VAL A 445 12.09 21.18 15.52
N ALA A 446 11.42 21.87 16.43
CA ALA A 446 12.10 22.76 17.38
C ALA A 446 13.08 21.99 18.30
N ALA A 447 12.71 20.80 18.74
CA ALA A 447 13.56 19.95 19.57
C ALA A 447 14.75 19.37 18.79
N ASP A 448 14.56 18.94 17.55
CA ASP A 448 15.62 18.50 16.66
C ASP A 448 16.67 19.59 16.47
N ILE A 449 16.22 20.82 16.18
CA ILE A 449 17.10 22.00 16.05
C ILE A 449 17.87 22.25 17.34
N ALA A 450 17.18 22.26 18.49
CA ALA A 450 17.78 22.55 19.77
C ALA A 450 18.82 21.49 20.20
N GLN A 451 18.64 20.24 19.78
CA GLN A 451 19.51 19.11 20.10
C GLN A 451 20.55 18.82 19.00
N GLY A 452 20.47 19.49 17.84
CA GLY A 452 21.34 19.24 16.69
C GLY A 452 21.10 17.88 16.03
N ILE A 453 19.86 17.38 16.07
CA ILE A 453 19.46 16.13 15.40
C ILE A 453 19.31 16.41 13.90
N ASP A 454 20.04 15.67 13.07
CA ASP A 454 20.17 15.92 11.63
C ASP A 454 19.89 14.70 10.73
N TYR A 455 19.32 13.63 11.30
CA TYR A 455 19.14 12.33 10.65
C TYR A 455 17.70 11.79 10.69
N MET A 456 16.74 12.55 11.25
CA MET A 456 15.34 12.17 11.36
C MET A 456 14.50 12.75 10.19
N PHE A 457 13.26 12.27 9.99
CA PHE A 457 12.38 12.78 8.92
C PHE A 457 11.97 14.23 9.14
N TYR A 458 11.82 14.64 10.42
CA TYR A 458 11.48 16.03 10.75
C TYR A 458 12.72 16.94 10.85
N SER A 459 13.94 16.41 10.77
CA SER A 459 15.15 17.23 10.79
C SER A 459 15.24 18.12 9.56
N PRO A 460 15.50 19.43 9.71
CA PRO A 460 15.46 20.40 8.59
C PRO A 460 16.37 20.05 7.42
N ASN A 461 17.58 19.58 7.68
CA ASN A 461 18.55 19.21 6.65
C ASN A 461 18.21 17.93 5.85
N SER A 462 17.10 17.26 6.19
CA SER A 462 16.51 16.20 5.34
C SER A 462 15.83 16.76 4.08
N TRP A 463 15.67 18.09 4.01
CA TRP A 463 14.94 18.80 2.96
C TRP A 463 15.76 19.92 2.32
N ALA A 464 15.37 20.32 1.11
CA ALA A 464 15.93 21.47 0.43
C ALA A 464 14.90 22.59 0.28
N PHE A 465 15.38 23.83 0.18
CA PHE A 465 14.59 24.97 -0.28
C PHE A 465 14.17 24.79 -1.75
N LEU A 466 13.20 25.59 -2.21
CA LEU A 466 12.70 25.54 -3.59
C LEU A 466 13.73 25.99 -4.66
N ASN A 467 14.90 26.44 -4.25
CA ASN A 467 16.06 26.66 -5.11
C ASN A 467 17.03 25.46 -5.12
N ASN A 468 16.60 24.33 -4.58
CA ASN A 468 17.37 23.07 -4.46
C ASN A 468 18.63 23.17 -3.55
N THR A 469 18.69 24.16 -2.65
CA THR A 469 19.75 24.27 -1.65
C THR A 469 19.30 23.54 -0.37
N PRO A 470 20.10 22.61 0.19
CA PRO A 470 19.75 21.96 1.45
C PRO A 470 19.45 22.96 2.57
N GLN A 471 18.43 22.69 3.37
CA GLN A 471 18.11 23.53 4.52
C GLN A 471 19.18 23.37 5.60
N PRO A 472 19.60 24.46 6.27
CA PRO A 472 20.49 24.35 7.42
C PRO A 472 19.84 23.59 8.58
N VAL A 473 20.63 22.87 9.37
CA VAL A 473 20.16 22.08 10.53
C VAL A 473 19.41 22.91 11.58
N ASN A 474 19.63 24.21 11.62
CA ASN A 474 18.98 25.14 12.55
C ASN A 474 17.81 25.93 11.91
N TYR A 475 17.35 25.54 10.72
CA TYR A 475 16.24 26.21 10.04
C TYR A 475 14.90 25.61 10.43
N ASN A 476 14.04 26.41 11.09
CA ASN A 476 12.71 25.93 11.45
C ASN A 476 11.71 26.11 10.29
N TYR A 477 11.57 25.10 9.44
CA TYR A 477 10.64 25.13 8.31
C TYR A 477 9.16 24.95 8.72
N MET A 478 8.90 24.59 9.98
CA MET A 478 7.53 24.58 10.55
C MET A 478 7.12 25.96 11.06
N GLU A 479 8.11 26.83 11.35
CA GLU A 479 7.93 28.21 11.79
C GLU A 479 9.04 29.07 11.18
N PRO A 480 9.03 29.26 9.85
CA PRO A 480 10.11 29.99 9.17
C PRO A 480 10.20 31.44 9.67
N PRO A 481 11.41 32.00 9.73
CA PRO A 481 11.60 33.37 10.16
C PRO A 481 10.97 34.39 9.17
N GLY A 482 10.17 35.32 9.67
CA GLY A 482 9.50 36.38 8.90
C GLY A 482 8.25 36.90 9.64
N ASP A 483 7.80 38.11 9.29
CA ASP A 483 6.53 38.63 9.81
C ASP A 483 5.37 37.85 9.19
N HIS A 484 4.64 37.15 10.03
CA HIS A 484 3.47 36.34 9.67
C HIS A 484 2.18 37.02 10.17
N ASP A 485 2.10 38.34 10.07
CA ASP A 485 0.89 39.05 10.40
C ASP A 485 -0.18 38.83 9.32
N GLU A 486 -1.23 38.14 9.78
CA GLU A 486 -2.59 37.99 9.26
C GLU A 486 -2.81 37.24 7.94
N MET A 487 -3.59 36.17 8.11
CA MET A 487 -4.44 35.51 7.12
C MET A 487 -4.46 36.13 5.72
N GLU A 488 -3.55 35.78 4.84
CA GLU A 488 -3.83 35.81 3.43
C GLU A 488 -3.96 34.38 2.88
N VAL A 489 -5.21 34.04 2.62
CA VAL A 489 -5.55 32.94 1.74
C VAL A 489 -4.78 33.12 0.43
N TYR A 490 -3.86 32.16 0.11
CA TYR A 490 -3.25 32.01 -1.20
C TYR A 490 -2.32 33.13 -1.71
N ARG A 491 -1.22 33.42 -1.04
CA ARG A 491 -0.09 34.05 -1.73
C ARG A 491 1.18 33.25 -1.55
N LEU A 492 1.53 32.52 -2.61
CA LEU A 492 2.83 31.92 -2.82
C LEU A 492 3.85 33.01 -3.11
N THR A 493 4.35 33.69 -2.10
CA THR A 493 5.51 34.53 -2.22
C THR A 493 6.66 33.89 -1.44
N ASN A 494 7.64 33.35 -2.19
CA ASN A 494 8.92 32.88 -1.66
C ASN A 494 8.92 31.67 -0.72
N GLY A 495 7.99 30.72 -0.87
CA GLY A 495 8.01 29.45 -0.13
C GLY A 495 7.57 29.53 1.33
N VAL A 496 6.86 30.57 1.71
CA VAL A 496 6.34 30.76 3.07
C VAL A 496 5.09 29.90 3.29
N ILE A 497 4.86 29.52 4.54
CA ILE A 497 3.72 28.75 5.04
C ILE A 497 2.42 29.31 4.53
N VAL A 498 1.52 28.40 4.31
CA VAL A 498 0.16 28.75 3.99
C VAL A 498 -0.76 27.98 4.91
N ASP A 499 -1.46 28.71 5.75
CA ASP A 499 -2.65 28.20 6.38
C ASP A 499 -3.74 28.10 5.31
N PHE A 500 -4.19 26.88 5.03
CA PHE A 500 -5.30 26.67 4.12
C PHE A 500 -6.62 26.74 4.89
N ILE A 501 -7.63 27.32 4.26
CA ILE A 501 -9.02 27.15 4.71
C ILE A 501 -9.62 26.04 3.87
N ILE A 502 -9.78 24.86 4.47
CA ILE A 502 -10.39 23.70 3.85
C ILE A 502 -11.73 23.45 4.55
N ASN A 503 -12.81 23.45 3.79
CA ASN A 503 -14.16 23.25 4.33
C ASN A 503 -14.50 24.20 5.51
N GLY A 504 -13.95 25.42 5.50
CA GLY A 504 -14.13 26.41 6.56
C GLY A 504 -13.25 26.20 7.79
N GLN A 505 -12.36 25.23 7.80
CA GLN A 505 -11.40 24.97 8.86
C GLN A 505 -9.98 25.38 8.45
N LYS A 506 -9.21 25.86 9.42
CA LYS A 506 -7.80 26.21 9.23
C LYS A 506 -6.96 24.93 9.27
N ASP A 507 -6.24 24.66 8.20
CA ASP A 507 -5.24 23.58 8.09
C ASP A 507 -3.85 24.20 7.97
N SER A 508 -3.04 24.03 9.02
CA SER A 508 -1.69 24.63 9.08
C SER A 508 -0.64 23.68 8.50
N ASN A 509 0.16 24.19 7.59
CA ASN A 509 1.21 23.44 6.91
C ASN A 509 2.60 24.05 7.12
N SER A 510 3.64 23.25 6.95
CA SER A 510 5.03 23.70 6.90
C SER A 510 5.29 24.56 5.68
N GLN A 511 6.42 25.27 5.67
CA GLN A 511 6.99 25.79 4.43
C GLN A 511 7.12 24.65 3.41
N ARG A 512 6.97 24.98 2.12
CA ARG A 512 7.24 24.03 1.03
C ARG A 512 8.74 23.75 0.91
N PHE A 513 9.05 22.52 0.59
CA PHE A 513 10.42 22.03 0.44
C PHE A 513 10.52 20.97 -0.65
N TYR A 514 11.76 20.70 -1.07
CA TYR A 514 12.13 19.66 -2.01
C TYR A 514 12.74 18.46 -1.29
N ASP A 515 12.59 17.28 -1.88
CA ASP A 515 13.36 16.09 -1.52
C ASP A 515 14.84 16.27 -1.95
N ILE A 516 15.76 15.67 -1.21
CA ILE A 516 17.19 15.63 -1.55
C ILE A 516 17.51 14.26 -2.11
N CYS A 517 17.47 14.12 -3.43
CA CYS A 517 17.69 12.85 -4.13
C CYS A 517 19.03 12.73 -4.85
N THR A 518 19.73 13.85 -5.04
CA THR A 518 21.04 13.87 -5.70
C THR A 518 22.18 14.01 -4.70
N PRO A 519 23.39 13.43 -4.99
CA PRO A 519 23.72 12.69 -6.22
C PRO A 519 23.09 11.31 -6.28
N TYR A 520 22.79 10.83 -7.49
CA TYR A 520 22.39 9.45 -7.72
C TYR A 520 23.59 8.49 -7.67
N ASP A 521 23.33 7.19 -7.43
CA ASP A 521 24.40 6.19 -7.42
C ASP A 521 24.94 5.90 -8.83
N VAL A 522 24.10 6.09 -9.85
CA VAL A 522 24.45 5.83 -11.26
C VAL A 522 24.34 7.12 -12.07
N ALA A 523 25.36 7.40 -12.84
CA ALA A 523 25.39 8.58 -13.71
C ALA A 523 24.35 8.45 -14.83
N LEU A 524 23.64 9.54 -15.08
CA LEU A 524 22.66 9.66 -16.15
C LEU A 524 23.30 10.31 -17.40
N PRO A 525 22.84 9.94 -18.62
CA PRO A 525 23.21 10.64 -19.83
C PRO A 525 22.72 12.10 -19.81
N ALA A 526 23.49 13.02 -20.40
CA ALA A 526 23.10 14.43 -20.45
C ALA A 526 21.81 14.64 -21.26
N GLU A 527 21.68 13.90 -22.36
CA GLU A 527 20.55 14.01 -23.28
C GLU A 527 19.59 12.83 -23.10
N PRO A 528 18.28 13.05 -23.19
CA PRO A 528 17.27 12.00 -23.10
C PRO A 528 17.40 11.01 -24.27
N ALA A 529 17.10 9.75 -24.01
CA ALA A 529 17.09 8.71 -25.05
C ALA A 529 15.96 8.91 -26.06
N PHE A 530 14.84 9.50 -25.63
CA PHE A 530 13.65 9.79 -26.45
C PHE A 530 13.13 11.17 -26.16
N PRO A 531 12.64 11.93 -27.17
CA PRO A 531 11.91 13.15 -26.88
C PRO A 531 10.59 12.85 -26.16
N PRO A 532 10.10 13.71 -25.26
CA PRO A 532 8.85 13.47 -24.51
C PRO A 532 7.63 13.11 -25.39
N SER A 533 7.55 13.67 -26.60
CA SER A 533 6.48 13.36 -27.58
C SER A 533 6.52 11.93 -28.13
N LYS A 534 7.59 11.18 -27.89
CA LYS A 534 7.78 9.77 -28.27
C LYS A 534 7.70 8.83 -27.07
N ILE A 535 7.29 9.33 -25.91
CA ILE A 535 7.09 8.54 -24.70
C ILE A 535 5.58 8.52 -24.38
N LEU A 536 5.11 7.36 -24.00
CA LEU A 536 3.76 7.14 -23.49
C LEU A 536 3.85 6.40 -22.16
N ILE A 537 3.14 6.85 -21.13
CA ILE A 537 2.95 6.09 -19.90
C ILE A 537 1.61 5.36 -19.97
N VAL A 538 1.61 4.07 -19.63
CA VAL A 538 0.41 3.23 -19.62
C VAL A 538 0.29 2.57 -18.25
N GLY A 539 -0.92 2.43 -17.73
CA GLY A 539 -1.17 1.75 -16.47
C GLY A 539 -2.65 1.43 -16.25
N ASN A 540 -2.94 0.65 -15.24
CA ASN A 540 -4.31 0.31 -14.85
C ASN A 540 -4.85 1.20 -13.71
N GLY A 541 -4.27 2.35 -13.49
CA GLY A 541 -4.62 3.26 -12.39
C GLY A 541 -4.10 2.84 -11.01
N ILE A 542 -3.79 1.55 -10.80
CA ILE A 542 -3.10 1.06 -9.60
C ILE A 542 -1.64 1.52 -9.70
N CYS A 543 -1.44 2.80 -9.40
CA CYS A 543 -0.18 3.53 -9.47
C CYS A 543 -0.09 4.41 -8.21
N GLY A 544 0.50 3.86 -7.14
CA GLY A 544 0.52 4.47 -5.82
C GLY A 544 1.82 5.19 -5.50
N SER A 545 1.78 6.12 -4.53
CA SER A 545 3.00 6.71 -3.95
C SER A 545 3.95 7.27 -5.03
N THR A 546 5.20 6.82 -5.04
CA THR A 546 6.21 7.24 -6.04
C THR A 546 5.77 7.02 -7.49
N CYS A 547 4.95 6.01 -7.78
CA CYS A 547 4.39 5.82 -9.12
C CYS A 547 3.47 6.99 -9.51
N ALA A 548 2.61 7.42 -8.61
CA ALA A 548 1.74 8.58 -8.83
C ALA A 548 2.56 9.88 -8.98
N LEU A 549 3.60 10.05 -8.16
CA LEU A 549 4.54 11.16 -8.27
C LEU A 549 5.25 11.17 -9.64
N PHE A 550 5.80 10.03 -10.04
CA PHE A 550 6.47 9.87 -11.34
C PHE A 550 5.53 10.21 -12.51
N SER A 551 4.36 9.55 -12.56
CA SER A 551 3.40 9.76 -13.65
C SER A 551 2.88 11.20 -13.69
N GLY A 552 2.64 11.80 -12.52
CA GLY A 552 2.21 13.19 -12.40
C GLY A 552 3.26 14.18 -12.89
N ILE A 553 4.54 14.03 -12.52
CA ILE A 553 5.63 14.88 -13.01
C ILE A 553 5.81 14.73 -14.53
N ALA A 554 5.82 13.48 -15.02
CA ALA A 554 5.92 13.21 -16.45
C ALA A 554 4.81 13.91 -17.24
N TYR A 555 3.58 13.89 -16.71
CA TYR A 555 2.43 14.56 -17.32
C TYR A 555 2.52 16.10 -17.20
N GLU A 556 2.77 16.61 -15.99
CA GLU A 556 2.66 18.06 -15.73
C GLU A 556 3.86 18.86 -16.23
N LYS A 557 5.08 18.34 -16.06
CA LYS A 557 6.33 19.05 -16.41
C LYS A 557 6.89 18.66 -17.78
N LEU A 558 6.78 17.37 -18.16
CA LEU A 558 7.33 16.89 -19.42
C LEU A 558 6.31 16.85 -20.56
N GLY A 559 5.00 16.96 -20.25
CA GLY A 559 3.94 16.85 -21.25
C GLY A 559 3.80 15.43 -21.83
N ILE A 560 4.32 14.42 -21.16
CA ILE A 560 4.17 13.02 -21.55
C ILE A 560 2.72 12.61 -21.37
N LYS A 561 2.13 11.94 -22.38
CA LYS A 561 0.78 11.41 -22.27
C LYS A 561 0.75 10.23 -21.31
N VAL A 562 -0.31 10.16 -20.48
CA VAL A 562 -0.60 9.01 -19.63
C VAL A 562 -1.94 8.44 -20.05
N ILE A 563 -2.00 7.13 -20.24
CA ILE A 563 -3.22 6.40 -20.61
C ILE A 563 -3.49 5.36 -19.54
N THR A 564 -4.73 5.27 -19.08
CA THR A 564 -5.20 4.25 -18.17
C THR A 564 -6.14 3.28 -18.87
N PHE A 565 -6.15 2.02 -18.45
CA PHE A 565 -7.04 0.98 -18.94
C PHE A 565 -7.75 0.25 -17.81
N GLY A 566 -8.92 -0.31 -18.08
CA GLY A 566 -9.79 -0.97 -17.12
C GLY A 566 -10.86 -0.04 -16.56
N GLY A 567 -11.30 -0.27 -15.31
CA GLY A 567 -12.45 0.39 -14.72
C GLY A 567 -13.77 -0.08 -15.34
N ASN A 568 -14.84 0.66 -15.09
CA ASN A 568 -16.14 0.41 -15.71
C ASN A 568 -16.10 0.75 -17.21
N PRO A 569 -16.77 -0.03 -18.07
CA PRO A 569 -16.85 0.25 -19.50
C PRO A 569 -17.33 1.67 -19.79
N GLY A 570 -16.54 2.42 -20.57
CA GLY A 570 -16.87 3.78 -20.98
C GLY A 570 -16.74 4.85 -19.88
N ALA A 571 -16.31 4.49 -18.67
CA ALA A 571 -16.12 5.46 -17.61
C ALA A 571 -14.67 6.00 -17.60
N PRO A 572 -14.46 7.29 -17.29
CA PRO A 572 -13.12 7.85 -17.13
C PRO A 572 -12.46 7.31 -15.85
N MET A 573 -11.14 7.19 -15.87
CA MET A 573 -10.33 6.73 -14.72
C MET A 573 -9.09 7.59 -14.59
N ASN A 574 -8.77 7.96 -13.35
CA ASN A 574 -7.56 8.69 -13.03
C ASN A 574 -6.32 7.76 -13.10
N PHE A 575 -5.14 8.34 -13.27
CA PHE A 575 -3.86 7.62 -13.19
C PHE A 575 -3.12 7.87 -11.87
N ASN A 576 -3.56 8.86 -11.08
CA ASN A 576 -3.02 9.22 -9.78
C ASN A 576 -4.01 8.82 -8.69
N GLY A 577 -4.14 7.54 -8.44
CA GLY A 577 -5.14 7.03 -7.51
C GLY A 577 -4.86 7.28 -6.04
N LEU A 578 -3.62 7.65 -5.68
CA LEU A 578 -3.17 7.78 -4.30
C LEU A 578 -2.69 9.21 -4.05
N ALA A 579 -3.35 9.88 -3.11
CA ALA A 579 -3.01 11.23 -2.71
C ALA A 579 -1.69 11.27 -1.90
N GLY A 580 -1.04 12.42 -1.91
CA GLY A 580 0.12 12.70 -1.07
C GLY A 580 1.42 12.12 -1.59
N ASN A 581 2.48 12.31 -0.81
CA ASN A 581 3.84 12.07 -1.21
C ASN A 581 4.50 10.93 -0.44
N GLN A 582 4.44 10.97 0.90
CA GLN A 582 5.17 10.02 1.73
C GLN A 582 4.32 9.49 2.88
N VAL A 583 4.46 8.21 3.13
CA VAL A 583 3.88 7.57 4.31
C VAL A 583 4.80 7.74 5.53
N LEU A 584 4.17 7.78 6.70
CA LEU A 584 4.83 7.63 7.98
C LEU A 584 4.07 6.56 8.76
N GLU A 585 4.76 5.50 9.17
CA GLU A 585 4.21 4.43 9.99
C GLU A 585 4.37 4.77 11.47
N TRP A 586 3.55 4.19 12.33
CA TRP A 586 3.57 4.47 13.76
C TRP A 586 4.98 4.37 14.38
N ALA A 587 5.69 3.28 14.09
CA ALA A 587 7.02 3.10 14.65
C ALA A 587 8.03 4.20 14.25
N ASN A 588 7.86 4.78 13.06
CA ASN A 588 8.68 5.91 12.63
C ASN A 588 8.26 7.21 13.32
N LEU A 589 6.95 7.50 13.38
CA LEU A 589 6.44 8.67 14.08
C LEU A 589 6.79 8.65 15.56
N ASP A 590 6.66 7.50 16.21
CA ASP A 590 7.02 7.33 17.61
C ASP A 590 8.55 7.46 17.83
N SER A 591 9.36 7.06 16.84
CA SER A 591 10.82 7.31 16.86
C SER A 591 11.16 8.80 16.77
N GLU A 592 10.44 9.57 15.92
CA GLU A 592 10.56 11.03 15.87
C GLU A 592 10.28 11.65 17.24
N ILE A 593 9.16 11.26 17.85
CA ILE A 593 8.71 11.76 19.15
C ILE A 593 9.73 11.41 20.27
N LYS A 594 10.19 10.16 20.30
CA LYS A 594 11.16 9.67 21.30
C LYS A 594 12.53 10.32 21.13
N THR A 595 13.02 10.40 19.89
CA THR A 595 14.32 10.98 19.58
C THR A 595 14.33 12.48 19.84
N ALA A 596 13.23 13.19 19.58
CA ALA A 596 13.07 14.58 19.99
C ALA A 596 12.96 14.77 21.52
N GLY A 597 12.87 13.70 22.32
CA GLY A 597 12.70 13.76 23.78
C GLY A 597 11.29 14.13 24.23
N LEU A 598 10.29 13.99 23.38
CA LEU A 598 8.92 14.47 23.59
C LEU A 598 7.94 13.38 24.04
N LYS A 599 8.39 12.14 24.31
CA LYS A 599 7.47 11.04 24.66
C LYS A 599 6.62 11.31 25.91
N ASN A 600 7.10 12.15 26.82
CA ASN A 600 6.36 12.58 28.01
C ASN A 600 5.56 13.90 27.81
N ASP A 601 5.56 14.46 26.61
CA ASP A 601 4.72 15.64 26.31
C ASP A 601 3.23 15.23 26.31
N THR A 602 2.35 16.13 26.75
CA THR A 602 0.90 15.87 26.83
C THR A 602 0.25 15.63 25.47
N LEU A 603 0.89 16.04 24.39
CA LEU A 603 0.42 15.82 23.01
C LEU A 603 0.92 14.49 22.43
N ALA A 604 1.91 13.86 23.08
CA ALA A 604 2.49 12.62 22.56
C ALA A 604 1.56 11.42 22.83
N PRO A 605 1.27 10.59 21.81
CA PRO A 605 0.55 9.34 22.04
C PRO A 605 1.35 8.38 22.92
N PRO A 606 0.68 7.49 23.67
CA PRO A 606 1.36 6.42 24.43
C PRO A 606 2.02 5.41 23.49
N ASP A 607 2.78 4.47 24.03
CA ASP A 607 3.21 3.29 23.29
C ASP A 607 2.00 2.41 22.98
N LEU A 608 1.96 1.83 21.76
CA LEU A 608 0.93 0.88 21.36
C LEU A 608 1.17 -0.45 22.11
N LEU A 609 0.12 -0.98 22.73
CA LEU A 609 0.18 -2.19 23.55
C LEU A 609 -0.18 -3.46 22.80
N VAL A 610 -0.68 -3.33 21.57
CA VAL A 610 -1.06 -4.45 20.71
C VAL A 610 -0.16 -4.49 19.47
N ASN A 611 -0.11 -5.64 18.80
CA ASN A 611 0.54 -5.75 17.49
C ASN A 611 -0.37 -5.13 16.43
N GLY A 612 0.04 -4.01 15.93
CA GLY A 612 -0.67 -3.23 14.93
C GLY A 612 0.16 -2.03 14.49
N ASP A 613 -0.30 -1.38 13.45
CA ASP A 613 0.34 -0.19 12.90
C ASP A 613 -0.71 0.80 12.41
N ILE A 614 -0.50 2.08 12.66
CA ILE A 614 -1.21 3.17 11.99
C ILE A 614 -0.26 3.86 11.03
N ARG A 615 -0.59 3.77 9.76
CA ARG A 615 0.09 4.49 8.69
C ARG A 615 -0.65 5.78 8.41
N ILE A 616 0.08 6.84 8.11
CA ILE A 616 -0.48 8.13 7.73
C ILE A 616 0.22 8.69 6.50
N ASN A 617 -0.54 9.44 5.71
CA ASN A 617 -0.02 10.31 4.67
C ASN A 617 0.36 11.65 5.33
N TRP A 618 1.64 11.91 5.54
CA TRP A 618 2.10 13.03 6.36
C TRP A 618 2.62 14.25 5.58
N ARG A 619 2.72 14.13 4.24
CA ARG A 619 3.15 15.23 3.36
C ARG A 619 2.22 15.38 2.16
N TYR A 620 1.92 16.61 1.80
CA TYR A 620 1.38 16.95 0.49
C TYR A 620 2.46 16.88 -0.58
N ALA A 621 2.07 16.52 -1.80
CA ALA A 621 2.75 16.85 -3.03
C ALA A 621 1.90 17.88 -3.78
N TRP A 622 2.46 19.03 -4.11
CA TRP A 622 1.73 20.12 -4.75
C TRP A 622 1.84 20.04 -6.25
N SER A 623 0.72 20.18 -6.96
CA SER A 623 0.68 20.17 -8.42
C SER A 623 1.54 21.30 -9.01
N TRP A 624 2.33 21.00 -10.02
CA TRP A 624 3.10 21.99 -10.76
C TRP A 624 2.23 22.90 -11.62
N LYS A 625 1.08 22.40 -12.11
CA LYS A 625 0.12 23.16 -12.93
C LYS A 625 -0.79 24.03 -12.07
N SER A 626 -1.22 23.51 -10.93
CA SER A 626 -2.02 24.24 -9.96
C SER A 626 -1.31 24.20 -8.61
N LYS A 627 -0.46 25.18 -8.37
CA LYS A 627 0.35 25.25 -7.14
C LYS A 627 -0.47 25.34 -5.84
N GLU A 628 -1.78 25.48 -5.97
CA GLU A 628 -2.72 25.63 -4.86
C GLU A 628 -3.46 24.32 -4.54
N THR A 629 -3.19 23.25 -5.30
CA THR A 629 -3.93 21.99 -5.21
C THR A 629 -2.99 20.84 -4.93
N PRO A 630 -3.26 20.00 -3.89
CA PRO A 630 -2.52 18.77 -3.67
C PRO A 630 -2.75 17.77 -4.79
N LEU A 631 -1.71 17.02 -5.14
CA LEU A 631 -1.79 15.93 -6.10
C LEU A 631 -2.79 14.86 -5.61
N GLY A 632 -3.62 14.37 -6.52
CA GLY A 632 -4.57 13.28 -6.26
C GLY A 632 -5.94 13.72 -5.73
N LYS A 633 -6.12 14.96 -5.26
CA LYS A 633 -7.41 15.42 -4.71
C LYS A 633 -8.25 16.28 -5.65
N LEU A 634 -7.65 16.90 -6.68
CA LEU A 634 -8.38 17.82 -7.57
C LEU A 634 -8.04 17.67 -9.05
N LEU A 635 -7.21 16.71 -9.43
CA LEU A 635 -6.86 16.51 -10.83
C LEU A 635 -7.88 15.60 -11.50
N THR A 636 -8.96 16.17 -11.98
CA THR A 636 -9.78 15.55 -13.02
C THR A 636 -8.97 15.50 -14.32
N PHE A 637 -7.99 14.61 -14.38
CA PHE A 637 -7.37 14.25 -15.65
C PHE A 637 -8.18 13.12 -16.25
N TYR A 638 -9.27 13.49 -16.92
CA TYR A 638 -9.89 12.58 -17.85
C TYR A 638 -8.92 12.46 -19.03
N ALA A 639 -8.17 11.35 -19.07
CA ALA A 639 -7.71 10.88 -20.36
C ALA A 639 -8.96 10.53 -21.13
N SER A 640 -9.48 11.45 -21.96
CA SER A 640 -10.45 11.10 -22.99
C SER A 640 -9.72 10.15 -23.93
N GLY A 641 -9.88 8.85 -23.66
CA GLY A 641 -9.54 7.83 -24.64
C GLY A 641 -10.37 8.10 -25.90
N PRO A 642 -9.87 7.79 -27.07
CA PRO A 642 -10.70 7.80 -28.26
C PRO A 642 -11.85 6.81 -28.07
N ASN A 643 -13.10 7.28 -28.35
CA ASN A 643 -14.26 6.44 -28.49
C ASN A 643 -14.00 5.31 -29.48
#